data_28a6db3e06637b7f9e2eb11b81c7233c
#
_entry.id   28a6db3e06637b7f9e2eb11b81c7233c
#
_cell.length_a   1.000
_cell.length_b   1.000
_cell.length_c   1.000
_cell.angle_alpha   90.00
_cell.angle_beta   90.00
_cell.angle_gamma   90.00
#
_symmetry.space_group_name_H-M   'P 1'
#
loop_
_entity.id
_entity.type
_entity.pdbx_description
1 polymer ?
#
loop_
_entity_poly.entity_id
_entity_poly.type
_entity_poly.pdbx_seq_one_letter_code
_entity_poly.pdbx_strand_id
1 'polypeptide(L)'
;MYKTLLSLPPNLVDCFHELEGAEPKEWFCSSDPVGERLGSGGGTTWLLEACWQKEGNNQPFEDWLKQEKRILLHAGGQSRRLPAYAPSGKVLTPVPVFRWARGQRLSQNLLSLQLPLYREIMDKAPASLHTLIASGDVYIRSMAPLQNIPDADVVCYGLWVDPGLATHHGVFVSDRRTPEVLDFMLQKPSLEELGKWSQTHLFLMDIGIWLLSDKAVALLQRHSKSVDGKAWNFYDLYSDFGRALGTHPAVSDEDVNQLSVAILPLPGGEFYHYGTTPELISSTLAVQNLVADQRVIMQRKIKPHPAMFVQNTIIRKPLTAANSNVWIENSMIGSNWILNDHHVITGVPVNDWHIELPAGICLDVVPWKEHDYVARPYGYYDLFKGARDEETTVWMGMPVGEWMKQRDVTLPDFADLQNAPLFPVCHSVEELELVFRWMIKEPGLEQGKAIWEKAYKVSANQLSDQANLRRLMAQRESFRKEDWSLLAKNHLKSVFYQLDLKDAASEFVRLGLEAPAPLPEDEPLMKQIHNRMLRSRIFHLEGKEAKEEQQAAFALLREGMTRMVELEKMSPKLNVYSDQIVWGRSPVRIDLAGGWTDTPPYCLFAGGNVVNVAIELNGQPPLQVYIKPSKEPLIILRSIDLGAMEVVRTWEELADFRKVGSPFSIPKAALSLAGFLPRFSADCYASLEEQLKKGLGCGLEITLLAAIPAGSGLGTSSILAATVLGSISDFCGLGWDKAMIGNRTLVLEQLLTTGGGWQDQFGGVLHGLKLLQTSDGFNQNPQVRWLPEYLFTDPEYQSCHILYYTGITRVAKSILEEIVQGMFLNSHSHLKLLSEMKEHALELFDVIQEGSFEKYGKLVLKSWEQNKALDAGTNPPSVESIIHRIKDWALGYKLPGAGGGGYLYMVAKDPEAASRIRQELTLHPVNANARLVEMSLSKKGLQISRS
;
A
#
# COMPACT_ATOMS: atom_id res chain seq x y z
N MET A 1 -0.08 13.33 -14.60
CA MET A 1 0.62 13.96 -13.46
C MET A 1 -0.41 14.83 -12.75
N TYR A 2 -0.43 14.87 -11.43
CA TYR A 2 -1.41 15.66 -10.66
C TYR A 2 -0.70 16.78 -9.96
N LYS A 3 -1.35 17.95 -9.90
CA LYS A 3 -0.93 19.05 -9.05
C LYS A 3 -1.71 18.98 -7.74
N THR A 4 -1.02 18.90 -6.61
CA THR A 4 -1.65 18.94 -5.29
C THR A 4 -1.60 20.36 -4.74
N LEU A 5 -2.76 20.91 -4.41
CA LEU A 5 -2.91 22.26 -3.88
C LEU A 5 -3.35 22.21 -2.42
N LEU A 6 -2.65 22.92 -1.55
CA LEU A 6 -2.94 22.94 -0.11
C LEU A 6 -3.30 24.35 0.36
N SER A 7 -4.46 24.49 1.02
CA SER A 7 -4.74 25.68 1.84
C SER A 7 -4.18 25.45 3.23
N LEU A 8 -3.16 26.21 3.62
CA LEU A 8 -2.38 26.02 4.85
C LEU A 8 -2.37 27.31 5.71
N PRO A 9 -2.06 27.21 7.01
CA PRO A 9 -1.73 28.39 7.82
C PRO A 9 -0.55 29.17 7.22
N PRO A 10 -0.52 30.52 7.33
CA PRO A 10 0.48 31.37 6.67
C PRO A 10 1.94 30.94 6.94
N ASN A 11 2.29 30.67 8.19
CA ASN A 11 3.64 30.25 8.57
C ASN A 11 4.07 28.90 7.97
N LEU A 12 3.12 28.01 7.69
CA LEU A 12 3.39 26.72 7.07
C LEU A 12 3.58 26.83 5.55
N VAL A 13 2.90 27.76 4.88
CA VAL A 13 3.08 28.02 3.45
C VAL A 13 4.54 28.30 3.11
N ASP A 14 5.23 29.09 3.94
CA ASP A 14 6.61 29.52 3.70
C ASP A 14 7.65 28.38 3.85
N CYS A 15 7.32 27.35 4.61
CA CYS A 15 8.28 26.28 4.92
C CYS A 15 7.81 24.87 4.51
N PHE A 16 6.61 24.69 3.99
CA PHE A 16 6.05 23.39 3.65
C PHE A 16 6.96 22.56 2.72
N HIS A 17 7.45 23.16 1.64
CA HIS A 17 8.31 22.47 0.67
C HIS A 17 9.60 21.98 1.29
N GLU A 18 10.19 22.76 2.21
CA GLU A 18 11.40 22.37 2.95
C GLU A 18 11.10 21.26 3.96
N LEU A 19 10.04 21.39 4.75
CA LEU A 19 9.70 20.47 5.84
C LEU A 19 9.23 19.09 5.36
N GLU A 20 8.47 19.05 4.26
CA GLU A 20 7.92 17.79 3.70
C GLU A 20 8.74 17.27 2.50
N GLY A 21 9.79 17.97 2.08
CA GLY A 21 10.57 17.61 0.88
C GLY A 21 9.73 17.61 -0.40
N ALA A 22 8.68 18.45 -0.44
CA ALA A 22 7.70 18.46 -1.50
C ALA A 22 8.20 19.30 -2.70
N GLU A 23 8.22 18.69 -3.89
CA GLU A 23 8.69 19.39 -5.11
C GLU A 23 7.68 20.45 -5.56
N PRO A 24 8.11 21.73 -5.76
CA PRO A 24 7.20 22.81 -6.18
C PRO A 24 6.47 22.55 -7.50
N LYS A 25 7.01 21.68 -8.35
CA LYS A 25 6.35 21.28 -9.61
C LYS A 25 5.07 20.46 -9.36
N GLU A 26 5.02 19.67 -8.31
CA GLU A 26 3.91 18.80 -7.97
C GLU A 26 2.98 19.41 -6.92
N TRP A 27 3.47 20.38 -6.15
CA TRP A 27 2.80 20.95 -5.00
C TRP A 27 2.70 22.48 -5.09
N PHE A 28 1.55 23.00 -4.70
CA PHE A 28 1.33 24.44 -4.52
C PHE A 28 0.65 24.68 -3.18
N CYS A 29 1.11 25.67 -2.43
CA CYS A 29 0.57 26.03 -1.13
C CYS A 29 0.17 27.52 -1.12
N SER A 30 -0.97 27.82 -0.49
CA SER A 30 -1.41 29.19 -0.21
C SER A 30 -2.20 29.22 1.09
N SER A 31 -2.30 30.39 1.69
CA SER A 31 -3.20 30.68 2.81
C SER A 31 -4.36 31.55 2.35
N ASP A 32 -5.46 31.51 3.09
CA ASP A 32 -6.54 32.50 2.90
C ASP A 32 -6.01 33.92 3.19
N PRO A 33 -6.62 34.96 2.62
CA PRO A 33 -6.24 36.35 2.89
C PRO A 33 -6.36 36.67 4.37
N VAL A 34 -5.40 37.41 4.89
CA VAL A 34 -5.37 37.80 6.31
C VAL A 34 -6.59 38.62 6.69
N GLY A 35 -7.35 38.14 7.68
CA GLY A 35 -8.53 38.87 8.21
C GLY A 35 -9.82 38.63 7.43
N GLU A 36 -9.81 37.94 6.31
CA GLU A 36 -11.01 37.62 5.53
C GLU A 36 -11.44 36.16 5.76
N ARG A 37 -12.75 35.92 5.74
CA ARG A 37 -13.33 34.57 5.74
C ARG A 37 -13.97 34.33 4.40
N LEU A 38 -13.40 33.41 3.62
CA LEU A 38 -13.88 33.14 2.28
C LEU A 38 -14.97 32.06 2.23
N GLY A 39 -15.06 31.20 3.26
CA GLY A 39 -15.80 29.93 3.20
C GLY A 39 -15.05 28.86 2.41
N SER A 40 -15.52 27.62 2.46
CA SER A 40 -14.85 26.49 1.79
C SER A 40 -14.88 26.60 0.25
N GLY A 41 -15.95 27.14 -0.33
CA GLY A 41 -16.04 27.43 -1.77
C GLY A 41 -15.15 28.57 -2.21
N GLY A 42 -15.18 29.70 -1.47
CA GLY A 42 -14.31 30.84 -1.71
C GLY A 42 -12.83 30.50 -1.55
N GLY A 43 -12.47 29.75 -0.52
CA GLY A 43 -11.10 29.25 -0.30
C GLY A 43 -10.62 28.31 -1.41
N THR A 44 -11.50 27.47 -1.95
CA THR A 44 -11.19 26.63 -3.12
C THR A 44 -10.78 27.46 -4.33
N THR A 45 -11.62 28.45 -4.67
CA THR A 45 -11.39 29.28 -5.85
C THR A 45 -10.23 30.26 -5.66
N TRP A 46 -10.01 30.74 -4.43
CA TRP A 46 -8.83 31.52 -4.06
C TRP A 46 -7.54 30.72 -4.30
N LEU A 47 -7.49 29.48 -3.81
CA LEU A 47 -6.32 28.60 -3.95
C LEU A 47 -6.00 28.29 -5.43
N LEU A 48 -7.04 28.04 -6.24
CA LEU A 48 -6.91 27.81 -7.68
C LEU A 48 -6.40 29.06 -8.39
N GLU A 49 -6.96 30.23 -8.06
CA GLU A 49 -6.56 31.49 -8.68
C GLU A 49 -5.13 31.88 -8.28
N ALA A 50 -4.74 31.70 -7.02
CA ALA A 50 -3.38 31.95 -6.56
C ALA A 50 -2.35 31.07 -7.30
N CYS A 51 -2.70 29.79 -7.54
CA CYS A 51 -1.89 28.89 -8.34
C CYS A 51 -1.80 29.34 -9.80
N TRP A 52 -2.94 29.68 -10.39
CA TRP A 52 -3.00 30.19 -11.77
C TRP A 52 -2.20 31.48 -11.95
N GLN A 53 -2.31 32.46 -11.05
CA GLN A 53 -1.55 33.71 -11.11
C GLN A 53 -0.04 33.49 -11.08
N LYS A 54 0.41 32.45 -10.34
CA LYS A 54 1.84 32.12 -10.22
C LYS A 54 2.36 31.33 -11.43
N GLU A 55 1.56 30.41 -11.97
CA GLU A 55 2.01 29.40 -12.93
C GLU A 55 1.33 29.47 -14.31
N GLY A 56 0.26 30.24 -14.44
CA GLY A 56 -0.61 30.25 -15.64
C GLY A 56 -0.04 30.92 -16.89
N ASN A 57 1.17 31.47 -16.84
CA ASN A 57 1.91 32.04 -18.00
C ASN A 57 1.06 32.93 -18.92
N ASN A 58 0.22 33.80 -18.34
CA ASN A 58 -0.72 34.69 -19.03
C ASN A 58 -1.84 33.99 -19.82
N GLN A 59 -2.13 32.74 -19.58
CA GLN A 59 -3.28 32.03 -20.16
C GLN A 59 -4.57 32.42 -19.44
N PRO A 60 -5.73 32.38 -20.12
CA PRO A 60 -7.03 32.51 -19.46
C PRO A 60 -7.20 31.37 -18.41
N PHE A 61 -7.86 31.71 -17.30
CA PHE A 61 -8.08 30.78 -16.18
C PHE A 61 -8.77 29.47 -16.61
N GLU A 62 -9.80 29.59 -17.46
CA GLU A 62 -10.54 28.41 -17.97
C GLU A 62 -9.67 27.49 -18.85
N ASP A 63 -8.73 28.02 -19.61
CA ASP A 63 -7.83 27.22 -20.43
C ASP A 63 -6.72 26.57 -19.59
N TRP A 64 -6.28 27.25 -18.53
CA TRP A 64 -5.35 26.70 -17.58
C TRP A 64 -5.98 25.55 -16.77
N LEU A 65 -7.27 25.63 -16.40
CA LEU A 65 -7.98 24.55 -15.70
C LEU A 65 -7.95 23.23 -16.48
N LYS A 66 -8.08 23.28 -17.81
CA LYS A 66 -8.13 22.08 -18.68
C LYS A 66 -6.80 21.34 -18.84
N GLN A 67 -5.67 21.93 -18.42
CA GLN A 67 -4.35 21.40 -18.76
C GLN A 67 -3.94 20.19 -17.91
N GLU A 68 -4.36 20.14 -16.66
CA GLU A 68 -3.98 19.08 -15.72
C GLU A 68 -5.05 18.84 -14.66
N LYS A 69 -5.01 17.63 -14.09
CA LYS A 69 -5.86 17.29 -12.95
C LYS A 69 -5.25 17.81 -11.64
N ARG A 70 -6.10 18.29 -10.72
CA ARG A 70 -5.71 18.91 -9.44
C ARG A 70 -6.42 18.29 -8.26
N ILE A 71 -5.68 18.11 -7.17
CA ILE A 71 -6.20 17.64 -5.88
C ILE A 71 -6.04 18.78 -4.89
N LEU A 72 -7.15 19.31 -4.38
CA LEU A 72 -7.18 20.39 -3.41
C LEU A 72 -7.50 19.85 -2.02
N LEU A 73 -6.69 20.20 -1.04
CA LEU A 73 -6.91 19.86 0.36
C LEU A 73 -7.05 21.10 1.21
N HIS A 74 -8.20 21.23 1.87
CA HIS A 74 -8.45 22.30 2.83
C HIS A 74 -7.89 21.92 4.20
N ALA A 75 -6.76 22.49 4.56
CA ALA A 75 -6.07 22.25 5.83
C ALA A 75 -5.81 23.56 6.63
N GLY A 76 -6.30 24.67 6.14
CA GLY A 76 -6.31 25.95 6.83
C GLY A 76 -7.42 26.06 7.89
N GLY A 77 -7.56 27.24 8.46
CA GLY A 77 -8.57 27.55 9.47
C GLY A 77 -8.01 27.61 10.89
N GLN A 78 -8.82 28.11 11.84
CA GLN A 78 -8.37 28.43 13.21
C GLN A 78 -8.06 27.21 14.10
N SER A 79 -8.45 26.00 13.69
CA SER A 79 -8.21 24.74 14.44
C SER A 79 -8.52 24.80 15.94
N ARG A 80 -9.54 25.57 16.34
CA ARG A 80 -9.90 25.87 17.74
C ARG A 80 -10.07 24.63 18.62
N ARG A 81 -10.65 23.56 18.05
CA ARG A 81 -11.00 22.34 18.77
C ARG A 81 -9.87 21.30 18.78
N LEU A 82 -8.77 21.59 18.05
CA LEU A 82 -7.54 20.78 18.03
C LEU A 82 -6.32 21.71 18.06
N PRO A 83 -6.09 22.41 19.18
CA PRO A 83 -5.04 23.41 19.29
C PRO A 83 -3.64 22.88 19.00
N ALA A 84 -3.33 21.67 19.47
CA ALA A 84 -2.01 21.04 19.33
C ALA A 84 -1.44 21.04 17.91
N TYR A 85 -2.28 20.94 16.90
CA TYR A 85 -1.87 20.93 15.49
C TYR A 85 -2.33 22.17 14.71
N ALA A 86 -2.78 23.20 15.39
CA ALA A 86 -3.13 24.48 14.74
C ALA A 86 -1.91 25.16 14.09
N PRO A 87 -0.72 25.25 14.75
CA PRO A 87 0.46 25.86 14.15
C PRO A 87 1.04 25.09 12.96
N SER A 88 1.06 23.76 13.03
CA SER A 88 1.65 22.89 11.99
C SER A 88 0.65 22.44 10.91
N GLY A 89 -0.63 22.89 11.02
CA GLY A 89 -1.71 22.45 10.13
C GLY A 89 -2.18 21.02 10.42
N LYS A 90 -3.50 20.82 10.51
CA LYS A 90 -4.10 19.50 10.83
C LYS A 90 -3.71 18.40 9.85
N VAL A 91 -3.51 18.75 8.58
CA VAL A 91 -3.13 17.79 7.53
C VAL A 91 -1.79 17.12 7.79
N LEU A 92 -0.89 17.76 8.54
CA LEU A 92 0.40 17.21 8.96
C LEU A 92 0.37 16.58 10.36
N THR A 93 -0.82 16.32 10.93
CA THR A 93 -0.95 15.59 12.19
C THR A 93 -0.27 14.22 12.07
N PRO A 94 0.75 13.92 12.86
CA PRO A 94 1.39 12.62 12.85
C PRO A 94 0.39 11.52 13.26
N VAL A 95 0.36 10.43 12.53
CA VAL A 95 -0.52 9.30 12.82
C VAL A 95 0.34 8.10 13.21
N PRO A 96 0.12 7.48 14.38
CA PRO A 96 0.87 6.29 14.78
C PRO A 96 0.75 5.17 13.75
N VAL A 97 1.83 4.44 13.51
CA VAL A 97 1.83 3.28 12.62
C VAL A 97 0.80 2.24 13.07
N PHE A 98 0.05 1.71 12.12
CA PHE A 98 -1.02 0.75 12.41
C PHE A 98 -0.43 -0.64 12.62
N ARG A 99 -0.84 -1.33 13.67
CA ARG A 99 -0.32 -2.65 14.01
C ARG A 99 -0.75 -3.78 13.06
N TRP A 100 -1.71 -3.50 12.19
CA TRP A 100 -2.28 -4.44 11.21
C TRP A 100 -1.77 -4.23 9.79
N ALA A 101 -1.04 -3.13 9.49
CA ALA A 101 -0.57 -2.79 8.16
C ALA A 101 0.95 -3.00 8.03
N ARG A 102 1.42 -3.19 6.80
CA ARG A 102 2.84 -3.32 6.44
C ARG A 102 3.29 -2.19 5.52
N GLY A 103 4.60 -1.95 5.46
CA GLY A 103 5.18 -0.94 4.57
C GLY A 103 4.90 0.50 4.99
N GLN A 104 4.59 0.73 6.26
CA GLN A 104 4.33 2.06 6.79
C GLN A 104 5.62 2.77 7.17
N ARG A 105 5.60 4.10 7.11
CA ARG A 105 6.70 4.95 7.58
C ARG A 105 6.43 5.46 8.99
N LEU A 106 7.47 5.53 9.80
CA LEU A 106 7.36 6.09 11.16
C LEU A 106 7.00 7.59 11.14
N SER A 107 7.32 8.27 10.04
CA SER A 107 7.01 9.69 9.81
C SER A 107 5.64 9.96 9.20
N GLN A 108 4.77 8.94 9.04
CA GLN A 108 3.47 9.14 8.39
C GLN A 108 2.60 10.17 9.11
N ASN A 109 1.83 10.91 8.32
CA ASN A 109 0.87 11.93 8.76
C ASN A 109 -0.45 11.81 7.97
N LEU A 110 -1.45 12.58 8.31
CA LEU A 110 -2.75 12.53 7.62
C LEU A 110 -2.61 12.79 6.12
N LEU A 111 -1.75 13.71 5.68
CA LEU A 111 -1.52 14.00 4.27
C LEU A 111 -1.05 12.77 3.50
N SER A 112 0.00 12.12 4.02
CA SER A 112 0.58 10.93 3.39
C SER A 112 -0.38 9.74 3.34
N LEU A 113 -1.31 9.64 4.29
CA LEU A 113 -2.32 8.59 4.35
C LEU A 113 -3.53 8.82 3.42
N GLN A 114 -3.90 10.08 3.18
CA GLN A 114 -5.06 10.45 2.36
C GLN A 114 -4.77 10.43 0.86
N LEU A 115 -3.61 10.96 0.45
CA LEU A 115 -3.28 11.17 -0.96
C LEU A 115 -3.40 9.94 -1.86
N PRO A 116 -3.06 8.71 -1.45
CA PRO A 116 -3.20 7.54 -2.31
C PRO A 116 -4.61 7.31 -2.82
N LEU A 117 -5.62 7.46 -1.96
CA LEU A 117 -7.04 7.33 -2.35
C LEU A 117 -7.46 8.43 -3.32
N TYR A 118 -7.08 9.66 -3.06
CA TYR A 118 -7.47 10.78 -3.93
C TYR A 118 -6.83 10.69 -5.32
N ARG A 119 -5.59 10.23 -5.40
CA ARG A 119 -4.92 9.94 -6.67
C ARG A 119 -5.62 8.82 -7.43
N GLU A 120 -6.00 7.74 -6.77
CA GLU A 120 -6.76 6.65 -7.39
C GLU A 120 -8.11 7.11 -7.93
N ILE A 121 -8.84 7.93 -7.18
CA ILE A 121 -10.11 8.54 -7.63
C ILE A 121 -9.86 9.36 -8.89
N MET A 122 -8.84 10.23 -8.90
CA MET A 122 -8.53 11.07 -10.05
C MET A 122 -8.02 10.28 -11.27
N ASP A 123 -7.34 9.15 -11.07
CA ASP A 123 -6.95 8.24 -12.16
C ASP A 123 -8.17 7.66 -12.89
N LYS A 124 -9.23 7.34 -12.13
CA LYS A 124 -10.49 6.79 -12.66
C LYS A 124 -11.49 7.85 -13.12
N ALA A 125 -11.29 9.11 -12.73
CA ALA A 125 -12.19 10.21 -13.09
C ALA A 125 -12.21 10.47 -14.59
N PRO A 126 -13.39 10.73 -15.20
CA PRO A 126 -13.52 11.20 -16.58
C PRO A 126 -12.63 12.39 -16.90
N ALA A 127 -12.32 12.57 -18.20
CA ALA A 127 -11.48 13.67 -18.66
C ALA A 127 -12.10 15.06 -18.45
N SER A 128 -13.40 15.15 -18.20
CA SER A 128 -14.13 16.38 -17.87
C SER A 128 -13.94 16.86 -16.42
N LEU A 129 -13.53 15.97 -15.52
CA LEU A 129 -13.36 16.24 -14.09
C LEU A 129 -11.88 16.48 -13.77
N HIS A 130 -11.49 17.78 -13.73
CA HIS A 130 -10.11 18.16 -13.49
C HIS A 130 -9.81 18.50 -12.03
N THR A 131 -10.81 18.75 -11.19
CA THR A 131 -10.62 19.25 -9.83
C THR A 131 -11.25 18.32 -8.80
N LEU A 132 -10.43 17.78 -7.88
CA LEU A 132 -10.89 17.08 -6.68
C LEU A 132 -10.68 17.97 -5.48
N ILE A 133 -11.71 18.13 -4.66
CA ILE A 133 -11.66 18.86 -3.38
C ILE A 133 -11.80 17.84 -2.25
N ALA A 134 -10.96 17.97 -1.21
CA ALA A 134 -11.07 17.14 -0.01
C ALA A 134 -10.74 17.91 1.26
N SER A 135 -11.22 17.38 2.41
CA SER A 135 -10.90 17.92 3.74
C SER A 135 -9.54 17.42 4.20
N GLY A 136 -8.75 18.27 4.85
CA GLY A 136 -7.42 17.92 5.36
C GLY A 136 -7.40 17.27 6.75
N ASP A 137 -8.53 17.26 7.47
CA ASP A 137 -8.64 16.75 8.83
C ASP A 137 -9.40 15.42 8.94
N VAL A 138 -9.37 14.63 7.89
CA VAL A 138 -10.00 13.31 7.83
C VAL A 138 -9.02 12.24 7.38
N TYR A 139 -9.29 10.99 7.75
CA TYR A 139 -8.68 9.82 7.14
C TYR A 139 -9.78 8.94 6.58
N ILE A 140 -9.77 8.76 5.27
CA ILE A 140 -10.78 8.00 4.54
C ILE A 140 -10.11 6.77 3.93
N ARG A 141 -10.76 5.62 4.06
CA ARG A 141 -10.31 4.35 3.49
C ARG A 141 -11.39 3.77 2.59
N SER A 142 -10.97 3.14 1.51
CA SER A 142 -11.81 2.27 0.68
C SER A 142 -11.30 0.84 0.82
N MET A 143 -12.17 -0.09 1.19
CA MET A 143 -11.82 -1.51 1.39
C MET A 143 -12.19 -2.38 0.18
N ALA A 144 -12.76 -1.77 -0.86
CA ALA A 144 -13.12 -2.43 -2.09
C ALA A 144 -12.71 -1.55 -3.30
N PRO A 145 -12.54 -2.12 -4.48
CA PRO A 145 -12.19 -1.37 -5.69
C PRO A 145 -13.22 -0.27 -5.98
N LEU A 146 -12.71 0.90 -6.37
CA LEU A 146 -13.56 2.03 -6.76
C LEU A 146 -14.38 1.68 -7.99
N GLN A 147 -15.66 2.04 -7.97
CA GLN A 147 -16.58 1.92 -9.10
C GLN A 147 -16.25 2.93 -10.21
N ASN A 148 -16.86 2.75 -11.38
CA ASN A 148 -16.77 3.72 -12.46
C ASN A 148 -17.38 5.05 -12.05
N ILE A 149 -16.66 6.13 -12.32
CA ILE A 149 -17.11 7.50 -12.01
C ILE A 149 -17.90 8.03 -13.21
N PRO A 150 -19.17 8.45 -13.02
CA PRO A 150 -19.98 8.98 -14.12
C PRO A 150 -19.44 10.32 -14.59
N ASP A 151 -19.70 10.63 -15.86
CA ASP A 151 -19.38 11.93 -16.46
C ASP A 151 -20.51 12.92 -16.10
N ALA A 152 -20.33 13.68 -15.02
CA ALA A 152 -21.23 14.70 -14.53
C ALA A 152 -20.45 15.97 -14.15
N ASP A 153 -21.13 17.13 -14.05
CA ASP A 153 -20.48 18.40 -13.66
C ASP A 153 -19.93 18.35 -12.23
N VAL A 154 -20.62 17.63 -11.34
CA VAL A 154 -20.24 17.44 -9.95
C VAL A 154 -20.42 15.97 -9.57
N VAL A 155 -19.41 15.35 -8.99
CA VAL A 155 -19.50 14.00 -8.41
C VAL A 155 -19.05 14.04 -6.96
N CYS A 156 -19.93 13.59 -6.06
CA CYS A 156 -19.68 13.59 -4.62
C CYS A 156 -19.62 12.15 -4.09
N TYR A 157 -18.64 11.87 -3.25
CA TYR A 157 -18.58 10.60 -2.51
C TYR A 157 -19.23 10.72 -1.13
N GLY A 158 -19.98 9.68 -0.75
CA GLY A 158 -20.60 9.60 0.56
C GLY A 158 -20.53 8.20 1.15
N LEU A 159 -21.00 8.06 2.38
CA LEU A 159 -21.09 6.78 3.09
C LEU A 159 -22.49 6.49 3.57
N TRP A 160 -22.87 5.21 3.50
CA TRP A 160 -24.00 4.67 4.23
C TRP A 160 -23.65 4.57 5.71
N VAL A 161 -24.29 5.37 6.56
CA VAL A 161 -23.97 5.44 7.99
C VAL A 161 -25.26 5.43 8.83
N ASP A 162 -25.11 5.20 10.13
CA ASP A 162 -26.21 5.41 11.09
C ASP A 162 -26.69 6.86 11.05
N PRO A 163 -28.00 7.13 11.08
CA PRO A 163 -28.53 8.48 11.07
C PRO A 163 -27.96 9.41 12.15
N GLY A 164 -27.61 8.87 13.32
CA GLY A 164 -27.01 9.65 14.40
C GLY A 164 -25.66 10.26 14.02
N LEU A 165 -24.84 9.54 13.25
CA LEU A 165 -23.57 10.05 12.76
C LEU A 165 -23.78 11.12 11.67
N ALA A 166 -24.76 10.92 10.79
CA ALA A 166 -25.06 11.84 9.69
C ALA A 166 -25.49 13.24 10.16
N THR A 167 -26.06 13.37 11.36
CA THR A 167 -26.50 14.68 11.92
C THR A 167 -25.39 15.71 12.09
N HIS A 168 -24.14 15.28 12.10
CA HIS A 168 -23.00 16.17 12.28
C HIS A 168 -22.34 16.63 10.97
N HIS A 169 -22.78 16.08 9.85
CA HIS A 169 -22.20 16.27 8.51
C HIS A 169 -23.22 16.77 7.48
N GLY A 170 -22.74 17.04 6.28
CA GLY A 170 -23.61 17.20 5.11
C GLY A 170 -24.23 15.85 4.75
N VAL A 171 -25.40 15.86 4.18
CA VAL A 171 -26.14 14.64 3.78
C VAL A 171 -26.69 14.82 2.37
N PHE A 172 -26.31 13.93 1.48
CA PHE A 172 -26.89 13.81 0.14
C PHE A 172 -28.12 12.96 0.18
N VAL A 173 -29.23 13.47 -0.34
CA VAL A 173 -30.51 12.77 -0.40
C VAL A 173 -30.82 12.43 -1.85
N SER A 174 -31.25 11.19 -2.13
CA SER A 174 -31.60 10.71 -3.48
C SER A 174 -32.90 9.93 -3.48
N ASP A 175 -33.64 9.98 -4.58
CA ASP A 175 -34.80 9.09 -4.80
C ASP A 175 -34.34 7.64 -4.89
N ARG A 176 -35.10 6.72 -4.32
CA ARG A 176 -34.76 5.27 -4.30
C ARG A 176 -34.69 4.65 -5.70
N ARG A 177 -35.32 5.27 -6.71
CA ARG A 177 -35.30 4.80 -8.10
C ARG A 177 -34.08 5.24 -8.86
N THR A 178 -33.45 6.34 -8.42
CA THR A 178 -32.26 6.93 -9.03
C THR A 178 -31.22 7.25 -7.96
N PRO A 179 -30.65 6.23 -7.29
CA PRO A 179 -29.83 6.42 -6.10
C PRO A 179 -28.50 7.14 -6.36
N GLU A 180 -28.07 7.21 -7.61
CA GLU A 180 -26.83 7.87 -8.01
C GLU A 180 -27.05 9.35 -8.39
N VAL A 181 -28.29 9.82 -8.44
CA VAL A 181 -28.63 11.20 -8.76
C VAL A 181 -28.99 11.95 -7.48
N LEU A 182 -28.32 13.08 -7.25
CA LEU A 182 -28.63 13.94 -6.12
C LEU A 182 -30.03 14.57 -6.31
N ASP A 183 -30.91 14.39 -5.32
CA ASP A 183 -32.17 15.12 -5.27
C ASP A 183 -31.99 16.48 -4.59
N PHE A 184 -31.43 16.47 -3.39
CA PHE A 184 -31.00 17.68 -2.66
C PHE A 184 -29.98 17.36 -1.57
N MET A 185 -29.32 18.38 -1.05
CA MET A 185 -28.39 18.27 0.05
C MET A 185 -28.91 18.96 1.31
N LEU A 186 -28.78 18.27 2.45
CA LEU A 186 -29.02 18.79 3.80
C LEU A 186 -27.69 19.08 4.50
N GLN A 187 -27.69 20.10 5.33
CA GLN A 187 -26.49 20.44 6.13
C GLN A 187 -26.80 20.30 7.61
N LYS A 188 -26.18 19.31 8.25
CA LYS A 188 -26.35 18.96 9.66
C LYS A 188 -27.83 18.80 10.07
N PRO A 189 -28.57 17.89 9.38
CA PRO A 189 -29.99 17.68 9.63
C PRO A 189 -30.21 17.08 11.03
N SER A 190 -31.40 17.32 11.57
CA SER A 190 -31.81 16.64 12.80
C SER A 190 -32.20 15.16 12.52
N LEU A 191 -32.19 14.31 13.56
CA LEU A 191 -32.65 12.94 13.45
C LEU A 191 -34.11 12.86 13.00
N GLU A 192 -34.94 13.79 13.41
CA GLU A 192 -36.35 13.86 12.99
C GLU A 192 -36.46 14.14 11.49
N GLU A 193 -35.67 15.08 10.98
CA GLU A 193 -35.62 15.42 9.56
C GLU A 193 -35.13 14.24 8.71
N LEU A 194 -34.06 13.56 9.11
CA LEU A 194 -33.57 12.35 8.45
C LEU A 194 -34.61 11.22 8.50
N GLY A 195 -35.29 11.06 9.63
CA GLY A 195 -36.35 10.07 9.81
C GLY A 195 -37.53 10.27 8.85
N LYS A 196 -37.90 11.52 8.56
CA LYS A 196 -38.93 11.84 7.56
C LYS A 196 -38.51 11.45 6.15
N TRP A 197 -37.28 11.86 5.75
CA TRP A 197 -36.79 11.59 4.40
C TRP A 197 -36.49 10.11 4.16
N SER A 198 -35.97 9.39 5.15
CA SER A 198 -35.65 7.96 5.02
C SER A 198 -36.84 7.05 4.69
N GLN A 199 -38.10 7.52 4.83
CA GLN A 199 -39.28 6.79 4.43
C GLN A 199 -39.39 6.64 2.91
N THR A 200 -38.97 7.67 2.15
CA THR A 200 -39.13 7.75 0.69
C THR A 200 -37.84 7.83 -0.07
N HIS A 201 -36.77 8.31 0.54
CA HIS A 201 -35.45 8.56 -0.06
C HIS A 201 -34.37 7.69 0.56
N LEU A 202 -33.20 7.65 -0.08
CA LEU A 202 -31.95 7.18 0.45
C LEU A 202 -31.11 8.40 0.87
N PHE A 203 -30.16 8.23 1.78
CA PHE A 203 -29.23 9.27 2.13
C PHE A 203 -27.81 8.73 2.28
N LEU A 204 -26.84 9.52 1.86
CA LEU A 204 -25.41 9.29 2.07
C LEU A 204 -24.82 10.45 2.89
N MET A 205 -24.07 10.15 3.93
CA MET A 205 -23.28 11.17 4.62
C MET A 205 -22.15 11.64 3.72
N ASP A 206 -22.03 12.95 3.55
CA ASP A 206 -20.90 13.56 2.85
C ASP A 206 -19.59 13.30 3.59
N ILE A 207 -18.59 12.81 2.89
CA ILE A 207 -17.24 12.55 3.42
C ILE A 207 -16.22 13.60 2.98
N GLY A 208 -16.68 14.66 2.32
CA GLY A 208 -15.85 15.77 1.89
C GLY A 208 -14.95 15.47 0.69
N ILE A 209 -15.32 14.51 -0.17
CA ILE A 209 -14.64 14.24 -1.45
C ILE A 209 -15.58 14.66 -2.59
N TRP A 210 -15.22 15.72 -3.29
CA TRP A 210 -15.99 16.30 -4.38
C TRP A 210 -15.13 16.45 -5.63
N LEU A 211 -15.62 15.96 -6.77
CA LEU A 211 -15.01 16.16 -8.08
C LEU A 211 -15.82 17.18 -8.84
N LEU A 212 -15.15 18.15 -9.43
CA LEU A 212 -15.77 19.25 -10.15
C LEU A 212 -15.27 19.31 -11.59
N SER A 213 -16.21 19.54 -12.53
CA SER A 213 -15.90 19.99 -13.89
C SER A 213 -15.40 21.44 -13.90
N ASP A 214 -14.73 21.83 -14.98
CA ASP A 214 -14.30 23.23 -15.17
C ASP A 214 -15.48 24.20 -15.14
N LYS A 215 -16.66 23.79 -15.64
CA LYS A 215 -17.91 24.55 -15.58
C LYS A 215 -18.35 24.76 -14.12
N ALA A 216 -18.32 23.74 -13.30
CA ALA A 216 -18.66 23.84 -11.87
C ALA A 216 -17.68 24.74 -11.12
N VAL A 217 -16.36 24.63 -11.40
CA VAL A 217 -15.34 25.51 -10.82
C VAL A 217 -15.54 26.96 -11.24
N ALA A 218 -15.88 27.24 -12.50
CA ALA A 218 -16.14 28.61 -12.97
C ALA A 218 -17.36 29.25 -12.30
N LEU A 219 -18.43 28.47 -12.04
CA LEU A 219 -19.57 28.92 -11.27
C LEU A 219 -19.22 29.21 -9.81
N LEU A 220 -18.48 28.29 -9.18
CA LEU A 220 -18.00 28.43 -7.80
C LEU A 220 -17.14 29.71 -7.66
N GLN A 221 -16.27 30.01 -8.63
CA GLN A 221 -15.48 31.26 -8.67
C GLN A 221 -16.35 32.50 -8.83
N ARG A 222 -17.35 32.44 -9.72
CA ARG A 222 -18.27 33.56 -9.96
C ARG A 222 -19.01 33.97 -8.68
N HIS A 223 -19.52 33.00 -7.92
CA HIS A 223 -20.24 33.26 -6.68
C HIS A 223 -19.33 33.70 -5.52
N SER A 224 -18.06 33.27 -5.56
CA SER A 224 -17.05 33.68 -4.57
C SER A 224 -16.49 35.09 -4.79
N LYS A 225 -16.85 35.77 -5.87
CA LYS A 225 -16.37 37.12 -6.18
C LYS A 225 -17.49 38.15 -6.23
N SER A 226 -17.14 39.39 -5.92
CA SER A 226 -18.02 40.54 -6.16
C SER A 226 -18.28 40.72 -7.67
N VAL A 227 -19.36 41.39 -8.01
CA VAL A 227 -19.79 41.64 -9.41
C VAL A 227 -18.69 42.31 -10.25
N ASP A 228 -17.88 43.16 -9.64
CA ASP A 228 -16.75 43.82 -10.29
C ASP A 228 -15.45 43.00 -10.31
N GLY A 229 -15.47 41.77 -9.72
CA GLY A 229 -14.35 40.83 -9.65
C GLY A 229 -13.19 41.25 -8.74
N LYS A 230 -13.34 42.33 -7.96
CA LYS A 230 -12.25 42.91 -7.16
C LYS A 230 -12.21 42.45 -5.72
N ALA A 231 -13.33 42.06 -5.15
CA ALA A 231 -13.44 41.60 -3.77
C ALA A 231 -13.90 40.13 -3.72
N TRP A 232 -13.51 39.46 -2.67
CA TRP A 232 -13.95 38.12 -2.38
C TRP A 232 -15.17 38.16 -1.46
N ASN A 233 -16.16 37.30 -1.75
CA ASN A 233 -17.34 37.11 -0.92
C ASN A 233 -17.19 35.81 -0.14
N PHE A 234 -17.80 35.73 1.04
CA PHE A 234 -17.97 34.46 1.72
C PHE A 234 -18.89 33.57 0.89
N TYR A 235 -18.42 32.41 0.49
CA TYR A 235 -19.21 31.39 -0.21
C TYR A 235 -18.80 30.00 0.25
N ASP A 236 -19.73 29.27 0.83
CA ASP A 236 -19.44 27.94 1.42
C ASP A 236 -19.80 26.82 0.45
N LEU A 237 -18.89 25.90 0.24
CA LEU A 237 -19.06 24.75 -0.67
C LEU A 237 -20.24 23.86 -0.26
N TYR A 238 -20.48 23.71 1.03
CA TYR A 238 -21.50 22.80 1.55
C TYR A 238 -22.85 23.48 1.75
N SER A 239 -22.86 24.64 2.40
CA SER A 239 -24.08 25.36 2.79
C SER A 239 -24.69 26.18 1.65
N ASP A 240 -23.86 26.72 0.75
CA ASP A 240 -24.30 27.56 -0.34
C ASP A 240 -24.34 26.78 -1.66
N PHE A 241 -23.19 26.38 -2.18
CA PHE A 241 -23.08 25.67 -3.45
C PHE A 241 -23.76 24.29 -3.40
N GLY A 242 -23.46 23.45 -2.40
CA GLY A 242 -23.99 22.09 -2.28
C GLY A 242 -25.50 22.04 -2.13
N ARG A 243 -26.11 22.97 -1.38
CA ARG A 243 -27.57 23.04 -1.22
C ARG A 243 -28.30 23.61 -2.45
N ALA A 244 -27.56 24.20 -3.39
CA ALA A 244 -28.10 24.62 -4.70
C ALA A 244 -27.96 23.55 -5.78
N LEU A 245 -27.38 22.37 -5.45
CA LEU A 245 -27.23 21.22 -6.34
C LEU A 245 -28.44 20.28 -6.21
N GLY A 246 -28.71 19.51 -7.28
CA GLY A 246 -29.68 18.42 -7.30
C GLY A 246 -30.93 18.73 -8.12
N THR A 247 -31.83 17.76 -8.19
CA THR A 247 -33.07 17.87 -8.98
C THR A 247 -34.13 18.74 -8.29
N HIS A 248 -34.12 18.79 -6.94
CA HIS A 248 -34.97 19.61 -6.10
C HIS A 248 -34.16 20.37 -5.05
N PRO A 249 -33.29 21.30 -5.49
CA PRO A 249 -32.31 21.93 -4.60
C PRO A 249 -32.97 22.71 -3.46
N ALA A 250 -32.34 22.66 -2.28
CA ALA A 250 -32.82 23.39 -1.10
C ALA A 250 -32.61 24.92 -1.19
N VAL A 251 -31.72 25.37 -2.06
CA VAL A 251 -31.39 26.78 -2.33
C VAL A 251 -31.60 27.03 -3.81
N SER A 252 -32.33 28.07 -4.14
CA SER A 252 -32.55 28.47 -5.54
C SER A 252 -31.36 29.28 -6.06
N ASP A 253 -30.71 28.76 -7.10
CA ASP A 253 -29.66 29.40 -7.85
C ASP A 253 -29.71 28.90 -9.29
N GLU A 254 -30.18 29.77 -10.22
CA GLU A 254 -30.49 29.35 -11.60
C GLU A 254 -29.30 28.75 -12.34
N ASP A 255 -28.09 29.24 -12.09
CA ASP A 255 -26.86 28.74 -12.74
C ASP A 255 -26.40 27.40 -12.13
N VAL A 256 -26.34 27.31 -10.80
CA VAL A 256 -25.87 26.13 -10.09
C VAL A 256 -26.87 24.97 -10.20
N ASN A 257 -28.17 25.24 -10.19
CA ASN A 257 -29.23 24.25 -10.33
C ASN A 257 -29.18 23.49 -11.69
N GLN A 258 -28.50 24.05 -12.70
CA GLN A 258 -28.33 23.38 -14.01
C GLN A 258 -27.16 22.40 -14.09
N LEU A 259 -26.34 22.30 -13.06
CA LEU A 259 -25.25 21.35 -13.04
C LEU A 259 -25.78 19.93 -12.88
N SER A 260 -25.23 19.02 -13.68
CA SER A 260 -25.47 17.59 -13.49
C SER A 260 -24.68 17.09 -12.27
N VAL A 261 -25.35 16.33 -11.39
CA VAL A 261 -24.74 15.89 -10.13
C VAL A 261 -24.95 14.40 -9.93
N ALA A 262 -23.87 13.70 -9.69
CA ALA A 262 -23.87 12.29 -9.27
C ALA A 262 -23.36 12.15 -7.83
N ILE A 263 -23.96 11.24 -7.09
CA ILE A 263 -23.50 10.86 -5.75
C ILE A 263 -23.14 9.38 -5.75
N LEU A 264 -21.99 9.06 -5.18
CA LEU A 264 -21.45 7.70 -5.17
C LEU A 264 -21.17 7.23 -3.74
N PRO A 265 -21.62 6.05 -3.33
CA PRO A 265 -21.12 5.44 -2.11
C PRO A 265 -19.65 5.03 -2.29
N LEU A 266 -18.78 5.36 -1.34
CA LEU A 266 -17.41 4.86 -1.35
C LEU A 266 -17.43 3.35 -1.02
N PRO A 267 -16.92 2.48 -1.91
CA PRO A 267 -17.00 1.03 -1.72
C PRO A 267 -16.23 0.57 -0.48
N GLY A 268 -16.92 -0.09 0.47
CA GLY A 268 -16.30 -0.50 1.74
C GLY A 268 -15.66 0.68 2.49
N GLY A 269 -16.28 1.86 2.37
CA GLY A 269 -15.72 3.11 2.88
C GLY A 269 -15.72 3.19 4.40
N GLU A 270 -14.65 3.74 4.95
CA GLU A 270 -14.48 4.06 6.36
C GLU A 270 -14.04 5.54 6.49
N PHE A 271 -14.55 6.22 7.50
CA PHE A 271 -14.33 7.65 7.72
C PHE A 271 -13.90 7.92 9.16
N TYR A 272 -12.75 8.55 9.32
CA TYR A 272 -12.18 8.91 10.61
C TYR A 272 -11.87 10.41 10.63
N HIS A 273 -12.55 11.13 11.51
CA HIS A 273 -12.40 12.58 11.63
C HIS A 273 -11.35 12.92 12.70
N TYR A 274 -10.50 13.90 12.40
CA TYR A 274 -9.42 14.41 13.25
C TYR A 274 -9.60 15.91 13.55
N GLY A 275 -10.84 16.36 13.62
CA GLY A 275 -11.19 17.76 13.77
C GLY A 275 -11.13 18.32 15.18
N THR A 276 -11.15 17.46 16.22
CA THR A 276 -11.18 17.83 17.63
C THR A 276 -10.18 17.03 18.46
N THR A 277 -9.85 17.54 19.66
CA THR A 277 -8.98 16.86 20.63
C THR A 277 -9.49 15.45 21.00
N PRO A 278 -10.78 15.23 21.33
CA PRO A 278 -11.30 13.88 21.55
C PRO A 278 -11.21 12.97 20.32
N GLU A 279 -11.50 13.50 19.13
CA GLU A 279 -11.46 12.73 17.87
C GLU A 279 -10.05 12.31 17.47
N LEU A 280 -9.02 13.09 17.80
CA LEU A 280 -7.62 12.71 17.60
C LEU A 280 -7.34 11.32 18.21
N ILE A 281 -7.83 11.08 19.43
CA ILE A 281 -7.63 9.82 20.14
C ILE A 281 -8.64 8.76 19.71
N SER A 282 -9.93 9.08 19.63
CA SER A 282 -10.97 8.11 19.31
C SER A 282 -10.87 7.57 17.88
N SER A 283 -10.57 8.43 16.91
CA SER A 283 -10.34 8.02 15.52
C SER A 283 -9.09 7.15 15.38
N THR A 284 -7.99 7.55 16.03
CA THR A 284 -6.76 6.74 16.05
C THR A 284 -7.00 5.38 16.71
N LEU A 285 -7.73 5.35 17.82
CA LEU A 285 -8.09 4.10 18.52
C LEU A 285 -8.94 3.19 17.65
N ALA A 286 -9.93 3.74 16.95
CA ALA A 286 -10.78 2.98 16.03
C ALA A 286 -9.95 2.36 14.90
N VAL A 287 -9.06 3.13 14.27
CA VAL A 287 -8.17 2.64 13.21
C VAL A 287 -7.20 1.58 13.74
N GLN A 288 -6.62 1.76 14.92
CA GLN A 288 -5.71 0.76 15.53
C GLN A 288 -6.40 -0.56 15.87
N ASN A 289 -7.70 -0.53 16.12
CA ASN A 289 -8.50 -1.70 16.47
C ASN A 289 -9.21 -2.34 15.27
N LEU A 290 -8.94 -1.88 14.04
CA LEU A 290 -9.38 -2.58 12.83
C LEU A 290 -8.75 -3.96 12.77
N VAL A 291 -9.58 -4.94 12.49
CA VAL A 291 -9.17 -6.33 12.35
C VAL A 291 -9.64 -6.84 11.00
N ALA A 292 -8.68 -7.06 10.10
CA ALA A 292 -8.96 -7.55 8.75
C ALA A 292 -9.30 -9.05 8.73
N ASP A 293 -8.82 -9.84 9.70
CA ASP A 293 -9.04 -11.28 9.77
C ASP A 293 -9.63 -11.71 11.12
N GLN A 294 -10.90 -12.09 11.11
CA GLN A 294 -11.62 -12.57 12.30
C GLN A 294 -11.01 -13.84 12.90
N ARG A 295 -10.32 -14.67 12.11
CA ARG A 295 -9.63 -15.86 12.62
C ARG A 295 -8.55 -15.48 13.62
N VAL A 296 -7.91 -14.35 13.42
CA VAL A 296 -6.89 -13.83 14.35
C VAL A 296 -7.53 -13.35 15.65
N ILE A 297 -8.72 -12.74 15.58
CA ILE A 297 -9.50 -12.36 16.78
C ILE A 297 -9.93 -13.61 17.56
N MET A 298 -10.48 -14.59 16.87
CA MET A 298 -10.96 -15.83 17.48
C MET A 298 -9.87 -16.60 18.20
N GLN A 299 -8.63 -16.49 17.72
CA GLN A 299 -7.46 -17.05 18.40
C GLN A 299 -7.01 -16.24 19.62
N ARG A 300 -7.67 -15.11 19.93
CA ARG A 300 -7.37 -14.20 21.05
C ARG A 300 -5.90 -13.72 21.10
N LYS A 301 -5.24 -13.68 19.97
CA LYS A 301 -3.83 -13.23 19.85
C LYS A 301 -3.72 -11.71 19.79
N ILE A 302 -4.77 -11.01 19.35
CA ILE A 302 -4.80 -9.56 19.24
C ILE A 302 -5.62 -9.00 20.41
N LYS A 303 -4.95 -8.21 21.27
CA LYS A 303 -5.61 -7.45 22.31
C LYS A 303 -6.04 -6.08 21.75
N PRO A 304 -7.17 -5.50 22.23
CA PRO A 304 -7.51 -4.12 21.91
C PRO A 304 -6.34 -3.17 22.22
N HIS A 305 -6.12 -2.19 21.37
CA HIS A 305 -5.15 -1.14 21.67
C HIS A 305 -5.71 -0.26 22.80
N PRO A 306 -4.91 0.10 23.82
CA PRO A 306 -5.37 1.06 24.83
C PRO A 306 -5.51 2.45 24.20
N ALA A 307 -6.35 3.30 24.78
CA ALA A 307 -6.50 4.70 24.38
C ALA A 307 -5.30 5.56 24.84
N MET A 308 -4.11 5.12 24.51
CA MET A 308 -2.83 5.78 24.84
C MET A 308 -1.93 5.75 23.61
N PHE A 309 -1.50 6.93 23.15
CA PHE A 309 -0.64 7.08 21.98
C PHE A 309 0.58 7.92 22.33
N VAL A 310 1.76 7.35 22.12
CA VAL A 310 3.05 7.99 22.38
C VAL A 310 3.91 7.83 21.14
N GLN A 311 4.37 8.95 20.57
CA GLN A 311 5.20 8.94 19.37
C GLN A 311 6.13 10.15 19.32
N ASN A 312 7.29 10.01 18.71
CA ASN A 312 8.30 11.07 18.65
C ASN A 312 8.58 11.69 20.03
N THR A 313 8.77 10.86 21.05
CA THR A 313 8.71 11.29 22.46
C THR A 313 9.76 10.58 23.29
N ILE A 314 10.40 11.32 24.18
CA ILE A 314 11.21 10.75 25.25
C ILE A 314 10.35 10.63 26.51
N ILE A 315 10.02 9.41 26.88
CA ILE A 315 9.22 9.14 28.10
C ILE A 315 10.04 8.35 29.11
N ARG A 316 10.19 8.90 30.31
CA ARG A 316 10.96 8.29 31.43
C ARG A 316 10.06 7.77 32.54
N LYS A 317 8.76 7.70 32.29
CA LYS A 317 7.77 7.20 33.23
C LYS A 317 6.86 6.20 32.54
N PRO A 318 6.60 5.03 33.15
CA PRO A 318 5.64 4.08 32.62
C PRO A 318 4.21 4.66 32.69
N LEU A 319 3.47 4.54 31.60
CA LEU A 319 2.03 4.76 31.55
C LEU A 319 1.31 3.49 32.02
N THR A 320 0.20 3.66 32.70
CA THR A 320 -0.62 2.57 33.27
C THR A 320 -2.06 2.64 32.69
N ALA A 321 -2.89 1.69 33.06
CA ALA A 321 -4.31 1.70 32.68
C ALA A 321 -5.09 2.93 33.21
N ALA A 322 -4.57 3.61 34.23
CA ALA A 322 -5.16 4.85 34.74
C ALA A 322 -4.96 6.04 33.78
N ASN A 323 -3.95 5.96 32.89
CA ASN A 323 -3.66 7.00 31.93
C ASN A 323 -4.43 6.73 30.62
N SER A 324 -5.76 6.76 30.66
CA SER A 324 -6.58 6.56 29.46
C SER A 324 -6.84 7.87 28.70
N ASN A 325 -7.13 7.80 27.41
CA ASN A 325 -7.33 8.95 26.54
C ASN A 325 -6.15 9.93 26.59
N VAL A 326 -4.95 9.38 26.37
CA VAL A 326 -3.68 10.12 26.41
C VAL A 326 -3.01 10.10 25.04
N TRP A 327 -2.63 11.29 24.59
CA TRP A 327 -1.82 11.50 23.39
C TRP A 327 -0.58 12.31 23.76
N ILE A 328 0.61 11.76 23.53
CA ILE A 328 1.88 12.44 23.76
C ILE A 328 2.68 12.39 22.46
N GLU A 329 3.00 13.57 21.92
CA GLU A 329 3.75 13.68 20.67
C GLU A 329 4.77 14.80 20.75
N ASN A 330 5.96 14.59 20.18
CA ASN A 330 7.03 15.60 20.11
C ASN A 330 7.36 16.20 21.48
N SER A 331 7.45 15.37 22.51
CA SER A 331 7.52 15.83 23.90
C SER A 331 8.50 15.01 24.72
N MET A 332 9.07 15.63 25.77
CA MET A 332 9.78 14.91 26.80
C MET A 332 8.96 14.89 28.08
N ILE A 333 8.66 13.67 28.57
CA ILE A 333 7.99 13.44 29.86
C ILE A 333 8.99 12.85 30.83
N GLY A 334 9.38 13.65 31.84
CA GLY A 334 10.34 13.26 32.87
C GLY A 334 9.74 12.30 33.92
N SER A 335 10.59 11.75 34.78
CA SER A 335 10.19 10.86 35.87
C SER A 335 9.34 11.55 36.93
N ASN A 336 9.48 12.87 37.08
CA ASN A 336 8.82 13.69 38.10
C ASN A 336 7.41 14.18 37.68
N TRP A 337 6.97 13.85 36.45
CA TRP A 337 5.62 14.18 36.07
C TRP A 337 4.59 13.23 36.67
N ILE A 338 3.44 13.76 37.06
CA ILE A 338 2.26 12.99 37.42
C ILE A 338 1.18 13.24 36.38
N LEU A 339 0.84 12.17 35.65
CA LEU A 339 -0.18 12.22 34.60
C LEU A 339 -1.43 11.47 35.06
N ASN A 340 -2.57 12.07 34.81
CA ASN A 340 -3.89 11.47 35.01
C ASN A 340 -4.42 10.93 33.65
N ASP A 341 -5.65 11.24 33.31
CA ASP A 341 -6.32 10.82 32.05
C ASP A 341 -6.83 12.02 31.24
N HIS A 342 -7.20 11.81 30.00
CA HIS A 342 -7.68 12.83 29.05
C HIS A 342 -6.67 13.95 28.84
N HIS A 343 -5.50 13.58 28.33
CA HIS A 343 -4.43 14.53 28.00
C HIS A 343 -4.04 14.47 26.52
N VAL A 344 -3.80 15.64 25.95
CA VAL A 344 -3.00 15.82 24.72
C VAL A 344 -1.81 16.71 25.07
N ILE A 345 -0.59 16.15 24.96
CA ILE A 345 0.66 16.83 25.33
C ILE A 345 1.55 16.86 24.08
N THR A 346 1.88 18.07 23.62
CA THR A 346 2.65 18.26 22.40
C THR A 346 3.73 19.32 22.55
N GLY A 347 4.84 19.15 21.85
CA GLY A 347 5.89 20.16 21.72
C GLY A 347 6.75 20.40 22.97
N VAL A 348 6.58 19.65 24.04
CA VAL A 348 7.30 19.86 25.31
C VAL A 348 8.79 19.59 25.14
N PRO A 349 9.69 20.61 25.33
CA PRO A 349 11.11 20.46 25.17
C PRO A 349 11.75 19.55 26.20
N VAL A 350 13.04 19.29 26.10
CA VAL A 350 13.83 18.61 27.14
C VAL A 350 13.74 19.40 28.43
N ASN A 351 13.34 18.72 29.54
CA ASN A 351 13.05 19.35 30.81
C ASN A 351 13.27 18.44 32.02
N ASP A 352 13.33 19.05 33.20
CA ASP A 352 13.35 18.38 34.51
C ASP A 352 12.10 18.71 35.33
N TRP A 353 10.99 19.01 34.71
CA TRP A 353 9.79 19.55 35.36
C TRP A 353 9.17 18.62 36.37
N HIS A 354 8.60 19.26 37.43
CA HIS A 354 7.82 18.62 38.48
C HIS A 354 6.37 19.06 38.34
N ILE A 355 5.62 18.38 37.53
CA ILE A 355 4.25 18.76 37.19
C ILE A 355 3.27 17.65 37.57
N GLU A 356 2.19 18.03 38.28
CA GLU A 356 0.99 17.22 38.39
C GLU A 356 -0.07 17.75 37.40
N LEU A 357 -0.31 17.02 36.31
CA LEU A 357 -1.28 17.42 35.28
C LEU A 357 -2.68 16.90 35.65
N PRO A 358 -3.63 17.81 36.03
CA PRO A 358 -5.00 17.40 36.35
C PRO A 358 -5.71 16.73 35.20
N ALA A 359 -6.59 15.78 35.46
CA ALA A 359 -7.40 15.11 34.45
C ALA A 359 -8.15 16.12 33.56
N GLY A 360 -8.15 15.88 32.26
CA GLY A 360 -8.79 16.75 31.24
C GLY A 360 -8.02 18.01 30.89
N ILE A 361 -6.83 18.25 31.43
CA ILE A 361 -5.96 19.37 31.04
C ILE A 361 -4.96 18.89 29.97
N CYS A 362 -4.89 19.63 28.89
CA CYS A 362 -3.94 19.43 27.79
C CYS A 362 -2.86 20.51 27.81
N LEU A 363 -1.71 20.20 27.22
CA LEU A 363 -0.58 21.13 27.11
C LEU A 363 0.03 21.06 25.71
N ASP A 364 0.12 22.22 25.08
CA ASP A 364 0.89 22.41 23.88
C ASP A 364 2.00 23.44 24.15
N VAL A 365 3.25 23.07 23.89
CA VAL A 365 4.40 23.99 23.98
C VAL A 365 4.85 24.33 22.56
N VAL A 366 4.74 25.61 22.23
CA VAL A 366 5.03 26.13 20.88
C VAL A 366 6.35 26.90 20.92
N PRO A 367 7.34 26.53 20.11
CA PRO A 367 8.53 27.34 19.91
C PRO A 367 8.18 28.70 19.29
N TRP A 368 8.72 29.77 19.89
CA TRP A 368 8.46 31.15 19.50
C TRP A 368 9.79 31.82 19.14
N LYS A 369 9.83 32.54 17.99
CA LYS A 369 11.07 33.13 17.49
C LYS A 369 12.25 32.14 17.54
N GLU A 370 13.48 32.63 17.78
CA GLU A 370 14.71 31.84 17.76
C GLU A 370 14.92 31.00 19.06
N HIS A 371 14.53 31.54 20.22
CA HIS A 371 14.90 30.92 21.52
C HIS A 371 13.71 30.76 22.47
N ASP A 372 12.64 31.53 22.29
CA ASP A 372 11.52 31.60 23.23
C ASP A 372 10.54 30.43 23.06
N TYR A 373 9.69 30.26 24.04
CA TYR A 373 8.61 29.29 24.07
C TYR A 373 7.31 29.89 24.60
N VAL A 374 6.20 29.29 24.22
CA VAL A 374 4.88 29.64 24.74
C VAL A 374 4.19 28.36 25.21
N ALA A 375 3.73 28.35 26.47
CA ALA A 375 2.86 27.27 26.98
C ALA A 375 1.41 27.61 26.69
N ARG A 376 0.70 26.70 26.05
CA ARG A 376 -0.73 26.77 25.80
C ARG A 376 -1.47 25.65 26.49
N PRO A 377 -1.91 25.84 27.77
CA PRO A 377 -2.85 24.90 28.38
C PRO A 377 -4.26 25.09 27.83
N TYR A 378 -5.00 24.00 27.72
CA TYR A 378 -6.40 24.00 27.31
C TYR A 378 -7.13 22.76 27.85
N GLY A 379 -8.46 22.81 27.89
CA GLY A 379 -9.28 21.68 28.26
C GLY A 379 -9.49 20.67 27.14
N TYR A 380 -9.53 19.39 27.44
CA TYR A 380 -9.72 18.32 26.49
C TYR A 380 -11.02 18.45 25.65
N TYR A 381 -12.06 19.03 26.25
CA TYR A 381 -13.37 19.27 25.60
C TYR A 381 -13.62 20.74 25.25
N ASP A 382 -12.65 21.63 25.40
CA ASP A 382 -12.83 23.06 25.13
C ASP A 382 -13.20 23.33 23.68
N LEU A 383 -14.22 24.15 23.46
CA LEU A 383 -14.56 24.66 22.15
C LEU A 383 -13.74 25.90 21.77
N PHE A 384 -13.16 26.54 22.76
CA PHE A 384 -12.29 27.71 22.67
C PHE A 384 -12.87 28.87 21.84
N LYS A 385 -14.07 29.31 22.20
CA LYS A 385 -14.82 30.38 21.54
C LYS A 385 -15.63 31.22 22.54
N GLY A 386 -16.06 32.37 22.11
CA GLY A 386 -16.95 33.26 22.87
C GLY A 386 -16.25 34.53 23.38
N ALA A 387 -17.03 35.49 23.81
CA ALA A 387 -16.55 36.75 24.36
C ALA A 387 -16.16 36.60 25.85
N ARG A 388 -15.36 37.56 26.37
CA ARG A 388 -14.81 37.49 27.73
C ARG A 388 -15.89 37.32 28.81
N ASP A 389 -16.98 38.05 28.69
CA ASP A 389 -17.99 38.13 29.74
C ASP A 389 -19.15 37.14 29.61
N GLU A 390 -19.07 36.23 28.61
CA GLU A 390 -20.02 35.14 28.41
C GLU A 390 -19.69 33.96 29.30
N GLU A 391 -20.65 33.47 30.12
CA GLU A 391 -20.50 32.30 30.96
C GLU A 391 -20.18 31.03 30.17
N THR A 392 -20.58 30.99 28.90
CA THR A 392 -20.31 29.88 27.98
C THR A 392 -18.89 29.88 27.41
N THR A 393 -18.11 30.95 27.63
CA THR A 393 -16.71 31.04 27.23
C THR A 393 -15.84 30.25 28.19
N VAL A 394 -15.45 29.03 27.80
CA VAL A 394 -14.76 28.07 28.65
C VAL A 394 -13.31 27.95 28.23
N TRP A 395 -12.41 27.93 29.23
CA TRP A 395 -10.99 27.62 29.08
C TRP A 395 -10.52 26.69 30.19
N MET A 396 -9.82 25.62 29.84
CA MET A 396 -9.41 24.57 30.78
C MET A 396 -10.58 23.99 31.60
N GLY A 397 -11.73 23.84 30.92
CA GLY A 397 -12.93 23.25 31.55
C GLY A 397 -13.69 24.16 32.51
N MET A 398 -13.32 25.42 32.62
CA MET A 398 -14.04 26.40 33.46
C MET A 398 -14.34 27.71 32.72
N PRO A 399 -15.37 28.47 33.11
CA PRO A 399 -15.61 29.80 32.60
C PRO A 399 -14.40 30.73 32.78
N VAL A 400 -14.05 31.52 31.73
CA VAL A 400 -12.89 32.43 31.77
C VAL A 400 -12.98 33.44 32.91
N GLY A 401 -14.18 33.96 33.23
CA GLY A 401 -14.41 34.86 34.34
C GLY A 401 -14.08 34.24 35.73
N GLU A 402 -14.34 32.93 35.89
CA GLU A 402 -13.97 32.21 37.08
C GLU A 402 -12.46 31.96 37.13
N TRP A 403 -11.83 31.61 36.03
CA TRP A 403 -10.36 31.47 35.92
C TRP A 403 -9.65 32.76 36.32
N MET A 404 -10.12 33.93 35.84
CA MET A 404 -9.59 35.24 36.22
C MET A 404 -9.69 35.50 37.72
N LYS A 405 -10.86 35.22 38.30
CA LYS A 405 -11.09 35.37 39.76
C LYS A 405 -10.15 34.50 40.57
N GLN A 406 -10.03 33.24 40.21
CA GLN A 406 -9.21 32.27 40.95
C GLN A 406 -7.70 32.60 40.93
N ARG A 407 -7.23 33.33 39.87
CA ARG A 407 -5.82 33.73 39.71
C ARG A 407 -5.57 35.20 40.06
N ASP A 408 -6.61 35.90 40.46
CA ASP A 408 -6.55 37.34 40.75
C ASP A 408 -5.87 38.13 39.64
N VAL A 409 -6.38 37.99 38.45
CA VAL A 409 -5.90 38.67 37.20
C VAL A 409 -7.08 39.18 36.39
N THR A 410 -6.79 40.19 35.55
CA THR A 410 -7.77 40.76 34.62
C THR A 410 -7.24 40.62 33.19
N LEU A 411 -8.09 40.12 32.31
CA LEU A 411 -7.83 40.09 30.88
C LEU A 411 -8.45 41.31 30.18
N PRO A 412 -7.84 41.82 29.11
CA PRO A 412 -8.49 42.85 28.29
C PRO A 412 -9.78 42.31 27.62
N ASP A 413 -10.63 43.22 27.15
CA ASP A 413 -11.82 42.82 26.41
C ASP A 413 -11.48 42.11 25.11
N PHE A 414 -12.21 41.06 24.80
CA PHE A 414 -12.16 40.35 23.53
C PHE A 414 -13.55 39.83 23.15
N ALA A 415 -13.84 39.88 21.85
CA ALA A 415 -15.07 39.33 21.29
C ALA A 415 -15.00 37.84 21.00
N ASP A 416 -13.80 37.28 20.98
CA ASP A 416 -13.55 35.85 20.73
C ASP A 416 -12.29 35.40 21.47
N LEU A 417 -12.39 34.31 22.22
CA LEU A 417 -11.30 33.71 23.01
C LEU A 417 -10.03 33.41 22.17
N GLN A 418 -10.17 33.13 20.86
CA GLN A 418 -9.04 32.94 19.94
C GLN A 418 -8.11 34.16 19.85
N ASN A 419 -8.65 35.37 20.07
CA ASN A 419 -7.90 36.61 20.00
C ASN A 419 -7.44 37.12 21.37
N ALA A 420 -7.82 36.42 22.45
CA ALA A 420 -7.43 36.80 23.79
C ALA A 420 -5.92 36.60 24.03
N PRO A 421 -5.21 37.59 24.59
CA PRO A 421 -3.79 37.48 24.92
C PRO A 421 -3.59 36.65 26.20
N LEU A 422 -3.67 35.32 26.06
CA LEU A 422 -3.67 34.38 27.18
C LEU A 422 -2.31 33.77 27.49
N PHE A 423 -1.48 33.60 26.47
CA PHE A 423 -0.31 32.73 26.51
C PHE A 423 0.99 33.53 26.62
N PRO A 424 1.69 33.47 27.75
CA PRO A 424 2.91 34.24 27.96
C PRO A 424 4.08 33.66 27.17
N VAL A 425 4.88 34.55 26.61
CA VAL A 425 6.18 34.24 25.99
C VAL A 425 7.20 34.11 27.10
N CYS A 426 7.84 32.94 27.18
CA CYS A 426 8.87 32.61 28.16
C CYS A 426 10.24 32.51 27.48
N HIS A 427 11.28 32.95 28.17
CA HIS A 427 12.65 32.99 27.65
C HIS A 427 13.48 31.79 28.08
N SER A 428 12.95 30.94 28.97
CA SER A 428 13.59 29.70 29.40
C SER A 428 12.58 28.60 29.69
N VAL A 429 13.06 27.38 29.79
CA VAL A 429 12.27 26.18 30.10
C VAL A 429 11.79 26.21 31.55
N GLU A 430 12.56 26.85 32.44
CA GLU A 430 12.21 27.02 33.88
C GLU A 430 11.06 28.05 34.02
N GLU A 431 11.13 29.19 33.34
CA GLU A 431 10.02 30.15 33.32
C GLU A 431 8.74 29.51 32.80
N LEU A 432 8.87 28.69 31.76
CA LEU A 432 7.75 27.98 31.15
C LEU A 432 7.06 27.03 32.16
N GLU A 433 7.84 26.27 32.95
CA GLU A 433 7.32 25.40 34.00
C GLU A 433 6.53 26.20 35.04
N LEU A 434 7.15 27.24 35.59
CA LEU A 434 6.57 28.04 36.68
C LEU A 434 5.25 28.68 36.25
N VAL A 435 5.21 29.29 35.07
CA VAL A 435 4.02 29.96 34.58
C VAL A 435 2.93 28.96 34.22
N PHE A 436 3.27 27.82 33.64
CA PHE A 436 2.31 26.78 33.32
C PHE A 436 1.66 26.21 34.55
N ARG A 437 2.45 25.84 35.57
CA ARG A 437 1.95 25.34 36.85
C ARG A 437 0.99 26.32 37.52
N TRP A 438 1.32 27.61 37.48
CA TRP A 438 0.42 28.66 37.97
C TRP A 438 -0.87 28.75 37.14
N MET A 439 -0.80 28.68 35.83
CA MET A 439 -1.98 28.72 34.96
C MET A 439 -2.97 27.59 35.24
N ILE A 440 -2.51 26.38 35.57
CA ILE A 440 -3.37 25.23 35.93
C ILE A 440 -3.71 25.15 37.40
N LYS A 441 -3.33 26.15 38.19
CA LYS A 441 -3.60 26.29 39.64
C LYS A 441 -2.88 25.28 40.53
N GLU A 442 -1.64 24.98 40.27
CA GLU A 442 -0.83 24.26 41.22
C GLU A 442 -0.48 25.17 42.44
N PRO A 443 -0.58 24.70 43.68
CA PRO A 443 -0.37 25.53 44.87
C PRO A 443 1.04 26.13 44.96
N GLY A 444 1.14 27.36 45.50
CA GLY A 444 2.40 27.97 45.93
C GLY A 444 3.25 28.65 44.88
N LEU A 445 2.71 29.07 43.69
CA LEU A 445 3.47 29.59 42.59
C LEU A 445 3.30 31.10 42.30
N GLU A 446 3.58 31.95 43.31
CA GLU A 446 3.62 33.39 43.14
C GLU A 446 4.61 33.85 42.05
N GLN A 447 5.71 33.09 41.85
CA GLN A 447 6.66 33.37 40.78
C GLN A 447 6.04 33.20 39.38
N GLY A 448 5.20 32.17 39.22
CA GLY A 448 4.47 31.94 37.95
C GLY A 448 3.52 33.09 37.62
N LYS A 449 2.82 33.64 38.62
CA LYS A 449 1.97 34.83 38.49
C LYS A 449 2.80 36.03 38.05
N ALA A 450 3.92 36.29 38.71
CA ALA A 450 4.81 37.41 38.38
C ALA A 450 5.37 37.32 36.96
N ILE A 451 5.70 36.12 36.48
CA ILE A 451 6.15 35.91 35.09
C ILE A 451 4.96 36.19 34.15
N TRP A 452 3.78 35.64 34.42
CA TRP A 452 2.60 35.83 33.59
C TRP A 452 2.20 37.30 33.45
N GLU A 453 2.21 38.05 34.57
CA GLU A 453 1.86 39.46 34.57
C GLU A 453 2.82 40.33 33.73
N LYS A 454 4.12 40.04 33.78
CA LYS A 454 5.17 40.80 33.08
C LYS A 454 5.40 40.40 31.64
N ALA A 455 5.15 39.14 31.31
CA ALA A 455 5.44 38.58 29.97
C ALA A 455 4.55 39.23 28.90
N TYR A 456 5.13 39.36 27.72
CA TYR A 456 4.35 39.58 26.51
C TYR A 456 3.44 38.36 26.28
N LYS A 457 2.17 38.61 26.03
CA LYS A 457 1.18 37.54 25.86
C LYS A 457 0.68 37.52 24.43
N VAL A 458 0.58 36.32 23.90
CA VAL A 458 0.08 36.06 22.55
C VAL A 458 -1.27 35.36 22.62
N SER A 459 -2.07 35.57 21.57
CA SER A 459 -3.34 34.88 21.37
C SER A 459 -3.13 33.52 20.66
N ALA A 460 -4.16 32.69 20.65
CA ALA A 460 -4.14 31.41 19.91
C ALA A 460 -3.96 31.62 18.41
N ASN A 461 -4.54 32.66 17.82
CA ASN A 461 -4.33 33.02 16.41
C ASN A 461 -2.87 33.39 16.15
N GLN A 462 -2.28 34.24 16.99
CA GLN A 462 -0.85 34.60 16.85
C GLN A 462 0.08 33.38 16.96
N LEU A 463 -0.23 32.44 17.90
CA LEU A 463 0.53 31.20 18.00
C LEU A 463 0.48 30.39 16.73
N SER A 464 -0.69 30.25 16.11
CA SER A 464 -0.84 29.51 14.86
C SER A 464 -0.09 30.16 13.70
N ASP A 465 -0.13 31.49 13.62
CA ASP A 465 0.42 32.23 12.48
C ASP A 465 1.94 32.50 12.58
N GLN A 466 2.52 32.46 13.78
CA GLN A 466 3.91 32.92 14.03
C GLN A 466 4.78 31.89 14.78
N ALA A 467 4.30 30.68 14.98
CA ALA A 467 5.08 29.59 15.56
C ALA A 467 6.35 29.32 14.75
N ASN A 468 7.47 29.01 15.40
CA ASN A 468 8.67 28.57 14.71
C ASN A 468 8.60 27.08 14.37
N LEU A 469 8.04 26.77 13.19
CA LEU A 469 7.82 25.39 12.74
C LEU A 469 9.12 24.62 12.50
N ARG A 470 10.20 25.31 12.09
CA ARG A 470 11.50 24.66 11.91
C ARG A 470 12.03 24.11 13.22
N ARG A 471 11.94 24.87 14.31
CA ARG A 471 12.31 24.39 15.66
C ARG A 471 11.41 23.24 16.12
N LEU A 472 10.11 23.35 15.87
CA LEU A 472 9.14 22.31 16.22
C LEU A 472 9.46 20.98 15.52
N MET A 473 9.74 21.02 14.22
CA MET A 473 10.08 19.84 13.43
C MET A 473 11.47 19.28 13.77
N ALA A 474 12.45 20.14 14.02
CA ALA A 474 13.78 19.70 14.45
C ALA A 474 13.74 18.95 15.80
N GLN A 475 12.91 19.41 16.75
CA GLN A 475 12.69 18.72 18.02
C GLN A 475 12.03 17.35 17.78
N ARG A 476 11.00 17.29 16.92
CA ARG A 476 10.32 16.04 16.55
C ARG A 476 11.27 15.03 15.95
N GLU A 477 12.14 15.44 15.05
CA GLU A 477 13.16 14.56 14.47
C GLU A 477 14.18 14.09 15.51
N SER A 478 14.62 14.97 16.40
CA SER A 478 15.54 14.62 17.48
C SER A 478 14.94 13.54 18.39
N PHE A 479 13.68 13.65 18.76
CA PHE A 479 13.01 12.64 19.60
C PHE A 479 12.72 11.34 18.82
N ARG A 480 12.37 11.42 17.54
CA ARG A 480 12.16 10.23 16.67
C ARG A 480 13.42 9.37 16.56
N LYS A 481 14.60 9.97 16.69
CA LYS A 481 15.85 9.21 16.72
C LYS A 481 15.87 8.14 17.80
N GLU A 482 15.36 8.46 19.00
CA GLU A 482 15.23 7.52 20.12
C GLU A 482 14.23 6.41 19.81
N ASP A 483 13.11 6.75 19.16
CA ASP A 483 12.05 5.79 18.82
C ASP A 483 12.55 4.66 17.91
N TRP A 484 13.40 4.95 16.93
CA TRP A 484 13.94 3.93 16.03
C TRP A 484 14.67 2.82 16.78
N SER A 485 15.57 3.21 17.68
CA SER A 485 16.35 2.25 18.49
C SER A 485 15.47 1.46 19.46
N LEU A 486 14.49 2.13 20.09
CA LEU A 486 13.55 1.50 21.02
C LEU A 486 12.61 0.51 20.32
N LEU A 487 12.08 0.85 19.16
CA LEU A 487 11.21 -0.03 18.37
C LEU A 487 11.95 -1.28 17.90
N ALA A 488 13.19 -1.13 17.42
CA ALA A 488 14.03 -2.24 17.00
C ALA A 488 14.35 -3.18 18.18
N LYS A 489 14.73 -2.61 19.34
CA LYS A 489 15.01 -3.38 20.56
C LYS A 489 13.78 -4.11 21.08
N ASN A 490 12.59 -3.52 20.97
CA ASN A 490 11.33 -4.07 21.45
C ASN A 490 10.53 -4.78 20.34
N HIS A 491 11.18 -5.33 19.33
CA HIS A 491 10.55 -5.92 18.14
C HIS A 491 9.51 -7.00 18.43
N LEU A 492 9.56 -7.65 19.61
CA LEU A 492 8.54 -8.62 20.04
C LEU A 492 7.18 -7.98 20.34
N LYS A 493 7.20 -6.71 20.81
CA LYS A 493 6.01 -5.94 21.23
C LYS A 493 5.70 -4.78 20.29
N SER A 494 6.58 -4.46 19.36
CA SER A 494 6.42 -3.40 18.38
C SER A 494 6.17 -3.96 16.99
N VAL A 495 5.78 -3.08 16.07
CA VAL A 495 5.58 -3.40 14.65
C VAL A 495 6.85 -3.14 13.80
N PHE A 496 8.02 -3.05 14.42
CA PHE A 496 9.25 -2.64 13.74
C PHE A 496 9.51 -3.38 12.42
N TYR A 497 9.44 -4.71 12.41
CA TYR A 497 9.64 -5.51 11.18
C TYR A 497 8.42 -5.55 10.24
N GLN A 498 7.39 -4.74 10.50
CA GLN A 498 6.28 -4.49 9.58
C GLN A 498 6.40 -3.13 8.88
N LEU A 499 7.28 -2.25 9.38
CA LEU A 499 7.53 -0.94 8.76
C LEU A 499 8.14 -1.09 7.36
N ASP A 500 8.15 0.00 6.59
CA ASP A 500 8.99 0.12 5.39
C ASP A 500 10.46 0.09 5.83
N LEU A 501 11.07 -1.08 5.73
CA LEU A 501 12.45 -1.31 6.16
C LEU A 501 13.46 -0.68 5.19
N LYS A 502 13.04 -0.34 3.96
CA LYS A 502 13.87 0.45 3.04
C LYS A 502 14.01 1.89 3.52
N ASP A 503 12.88 2.48 3.96
CA ASP A 503 12.85 3.79 4.61
C ASP A 503 13.61 3.76 5.96
N ALA A 504 13.33 2.75 6.79
CA ALA A 504 14.03 2.55 8.06
C ALA A 504 15.56 2.48 7.89
N ALA A 505 16.07 1.73 6.91
CA ALA A 505 17.51 1.64 6.65
C ALA A 505 18.11 3.01 6.31
N SER A 506 17.43 3.81 5.49
CA SER A 506 17.86 5.17 5.15
C SER A 506 17.90 6.08 6.38
N GLU A 507 16.89 5.97 7.26
CA GLU A 507 16.83 6.72 8.52
C GLU A 507 17.93 6.30 9.50
N PHE A 508 18.21 5.00 9.65
CA PHE A 508 19.32 4.53 10.49
C PHE A 508 20.65 5.13 10.05
N VAL A 509 20.94 5.14 8.76
CA VAL A 509 22.18 5.72 8.21
C VAL A 509 22.18 7.24 8.38
N ARG A 510 21.08 7.94 8.04
CA ARG A 510 20.95 9.40 8.18
C ARG A 510 21.17 9.86 9.62
N LEU A 511 20.64 9.12 10.59
CA LEU A 511 20.70 9.43 12.02
C LEU A 511 21.96 8.90 12.71
N GLY A 512 22.83 8.17 11.99
CA GLY A 512 24.03 7.55 12.55
C GLY A 512 23.73 6.49 13.62
N LEU A 513 22.65 5.71 13.43
CA LEU A 513 22.27 4.62 14.33
C LEU A 513 22.96 3.33 13.91
N GLU A 514 23.33 2.52 14.88
CA GLU A 514 23.85 1.18 14.62
C GLU A 514 22.77 0.24 14.09
N ALA A 515 23.12 -0.63 13.14
CA ALA A 515 22.23 -1.65 12.64
C ALA A 515 21.75 -2.56 13.79
N PRO A 516 20.45 -2.94 13.87
CA PRO A 516 19.95 -3.85 14.90
C PRO A 516 20.77 -5.15 14.90
N ALA A 517 21.04 -5.72 16.08
CA ALA A 517 21.76 -7.00 16.20
C ALA A 517 21.03 -8.13 15.45
N PRO A 518 21.74 -9.16 14.97
CA PRO A 518 21.11 -10.37 14.42
C PRO A 518 20.15 -10.98 15.44
N LEU A 519 18.95 -11.37 14.99
CA LEU A 519 17.97 -12.02 15.87
C LEU A 519 18.38 -13.46 16.17
N PRO A 520 18.10 -13.97 17.39
CA PRO A 520 18.29 -15.35 17.75
C PRO A 520 17.49 -16.34 16.87
N GLU A 521 17.93 -17.59 16.79
CA GLU A 521 17.34 -18.65 15.96
C GLU A 521 15.94 -19.08 16.40
N ASP A 522 15.58 -18.85 17.68
CA ASP A 522 14.27 -19.16 18.25
C ASP A 522 13.19 -18.10 17.95
N GLU A 523 13.58 -16.97 17.36
CA GLU A 523 12.64 -15.94 16.90
C GLU A 523 11.87 -16.37 15.65
N PRO A 524 10.65 -15.80 15.43
CA PRO A 524 9.87 -16.11 14.22
C PRO A 524 10.68 -15.91 12.95
N LEU A 525 10.70 -16.90 12.07
CA LEU A 525 11.54 -16.95 10.88
C LEU A 525 11.42 -15.71 9.99
N MET A 526 10.19 -15.21 9.79
CA MET A 526 9.98 -13.99 9.01
C MET A 526 10.64 -12.75 9.64
N LYS A 527 10.68 -12.66 10.97
CA LYS A 527 11.38 -11.56 11.64
C LYS A 527 12.90 -11.66 11.45
N GLN A 528 13.45 -12.86 11.53
CA GLN A 528 14.87 -13.09 11.24
C GLN A 528 15.21 -12.69 9.80
N ILE A 529 14.38 -13.05 8.81
CA ILE A 529 14.55 -12.69 7.41
C ILE A 529 14.54 -11.16 7.25
N HIS A 530 13.53 -10.48 7.80
CA HIS A 530 13.44 -9.02 7.76
C HIS A 530 14.65 -8.34 8.44
N ASN A 531 15.10 -8.87 9.57
CA ASN A 531 16.28 -8.35 10.27
C ASN A 531 17.55 -8.46 9.42
N ARG A 532 17.82 -9.63 8.84
CA ARG A 532 18.99 -9.85 7.98
C ARG A 532 18.96 -8.94 6.75
N MET A 533 17.80 -8.78 6.12
CA MET A 533 17.69 -7.92 4.94
C MET A 533 17.83 -6.43 5.29
N LEU A 534 17.26 -5.99 6.42
CA LEU A 534 17.45 -4.63 6.93
C LEU A 534 18.94 -4.33 7.18
N ARG A 535 19.65 -5.23 7.85
CA ARG A 535 21.11 -5.11 8.10
C ARG A 535 21.88 -5.05 6.78
N SER A 536 21.57 -5.92 5.84
CA SER A 536 22.17 -5.89 4.49
C SER A 536 21.97 -4.52 3.83
N ARG A 537 20.75 -3.95 3.92
CA ARG A 537 20.46 -2.64 3.32
C ARG A 537 21.21 -1.50 4.03
N ILE A 538 21.28 -1.51 5.36
CA ILE A 538 22.06 -0.52 6.12
C ILE A 538 23.53 -0.60 5.72
N PHE A 539 24.13 -1.80 5.72
CA PHE A 539 25.54 -1.99 5.35
C PHE A 539 25.83 -1.53 3.92
N HIS A 540 24.92 -1.83 2.99
CA HIS A 540 25.06 -1.34 1.61
C HIS A 540 25.08 0.20 1.54
N LEU A 541 24.16 0.87 2.26
CA LEU A 541 24.09 2.34 2.31
C LEU A 541 25.32 2.97 2.98
N GLU A 542 25.93 2.27 3.93
CA GLU A 542 27.19 2.68 4.59
C GLU A 542 28.43 2.33 3.78
N GLY A 543 28.30 1.67 2.61
CA GLY A 543 29.43 1.19 1.81
C GLY A 543 30.19 0.01 2.41
N LYS A 544 29.58 -0.73 3.33
CA LYS A 544 30.12 -1.95 3.95
C LYS A 544 29.74 -3.21 3.17
N GLU A 545 30.39 -4.35 3.48
CA GLU A 545 30.01 -5.65 2.91
C GLU A 545 28.60 -6.06 3.38
N ALA A 546 27.68 -6.20 2.43
CA ALA A 546 26.25 -6.46 2.67
C ALA A 546 25.79 -7.86 2.23
N LYS A 547 26.64 -8.55 1.42
CA LYS A 547 26.25 -9.79 0.73
C LYS A 547 26.00 -10.97 1.68
N GLU A 548 26.74 -11.06 2.77
CA GLU A 548 26.58 -12.14 3.75
C GLU A 548 25.20 -12.10 4.41
N GLU A 549 24.74 -10.91 4.82
CA GLU A 549 23.43 -10.73 5.44
C GLU A 549 22.30 -11.00 4.45
N GLN A 550 22.46 -10.59 3.20
CA GLN A 550 21.52 -10.87 2.12
C GLN A 550 21.40 -12.38 1.87
N GLN A 551 22.53 -13.06 1.74
CA GLN A 551 22.57 -14.53 1.55
C GLN A 551 21.96 -15.27 2.73
N ALA A 552 22.17 -14.80 3.97
CA ALA A 552 21.55 -15.36 5.16
C ALA A 552 20.02 -15.21 5.14
N ALA A 553 19.48 -14.05 4.71
CA ALA A 553 18.03 -13.86 4.56
C ALA A 553 17.41 -14.88 3.57
N PHE A 554 18.03 -15.06 2.40
CA PHE A 554 17.57 -16.04 1.42
C PHE A 554 17.75 -17.50 1.91
N ALA A 555 18.79 -17.77 2.72
CA ALA A 555 18.98 -19.11 3.32
C ALA A 555 17.86 -19.44 4.31
N LEU A 556 17.47 -18.49 5.16
CA LEU A 556 16.35 -18.62 6.10
C LEU A 556 15.02 -18.86 5.37
N LEU A 557 14.76 -18.14 4.28
CA LEU A 557 13.58 -18.39 3.46
C LEU A 557 13.54 -19.81 2.93
N ARG A 558 14.66 -20.28 2.36
CA ARG A 558 14.79 -21.67 1.88
C ARG A 558 14.53 -22.69 2.97
N GLU A 559 15.13 -22.50 4.15
CA GLU A 559 14.92 -23.39 5.29
C GLU A 559 13.44 -23.47 5.68
N GLY A 560 12.75 -22.33 5.78
CA GLY A 560 11.32 -22.28 6.08
C GLY A 560 10.45 -23.02 5.05
N MET A 561 10.78 -22.85 3.76
CA MET A 561 10.05 -23.50 2.67
C MET A 561 10.34 -25.01 2.55
N THR A 562 11.56 -25.45 2.87
CA THR A 562 11.96 -26.87 2.73
C THR A 562 11.59 -27.72 3.94
N ARG A 563 11.41 -27.11 5.10
CA ARG A 563 11.21 -27.80 6.37
C ARG A 563 10.06 -28.82 6.36
N MET A 564 8.94 -28.48 5.74
CA MET A 564 7.77 -29.38 5.67
C MET A 564 8.07 -30.62 4.81
N VAL A 565 8.77 -30.45 3.69
CA VAL A 565 9.13 -31.57 2.79
C VAL A 565 10.19 -32.46 3.41
N GLU A 566 11.11 -31.92 4.20
CA GLU A 566 12.12 -32.71 4.93
C GLU A 566 11.51 -33.63 6.01
N LEU A 567 10.36 -33.26 6.54
CA LEU A 567 9.61 -34.09 7.49
C LEU A 567 8.88 -35.26 6.80
N GLU A 568 8.57 -35.12 5.50
CA GLU A 568 7.92 -36.14 4.69
C GLU A 568 8.93 -36.95 3.91
N LYS A 569 9.71 -37.81 4.61
CA LYS A 569 10.74 -38.65 3.97
C LYS A 569 10.12 -39.69 3.04
N MET A 570 10.81 -39.93 1.92
CA MET A 570 10.33 -40.78 0.83
C MET A 570 11.11 -42.12 0.78
N SER A 571 10.45 -43.18 0.31
CA SER A 571 11.04 -44.50 0.05
C SER A 571 10.75 -44.90 -1.42
N PRO A 572 11.62 -44.50 -2.38
CA PRO A 572 11.41 -44.82 -3.78
C PRO A 572 11.52 -46.33 -4.05
N LYS A 573 10.52 -46.92 -4.72
CA LYS A 573 10.49 -48.30 -5.15
C LYS A 573 10.12 -48.40 -6.63
N LEU A 574 10.75 -49.31 -7.34
CA LEU A 574 10.43 -49.50 -8.77
C LEU A 574 8.96 -49.88 -8.98
N ASN A 575 8.28 -49.12 -9.83
CA ASN A 575 6.86 -49.32 -10.13
C ASN A 575 6.61 -49.51 -11.62
N VAL A 576 7.60 -49.94 -12.37
CA VAL A 576 7.51 -50.19 -13.82
C VAL A 576 8.18 -51.52 -14.16
N TYR A 577 7.81 -52.12 -15.28
CA TYR A 577 8.52 -53.27 -15.80
C TYR A 577 9.86 -52.90 -16.42
N SER A 578 10.78 -53.87 -16.58
CA SER A 578 12.15 -53.62 -17.02
C SER A 578 12.29 -53.05 -18.44
N ASP A 579 11.26 -53.17 -19.27
CA ASP A 579 11.16 -52.65 -20.64
C ASP A 579 10.25 -51.43 -20.80
N GLN A 580 9.59 -51.02 -19.72
CA GLN A 580 8.69 -49.84 -19.76
C GLN A 580 9.45 -48.50 -19.67
N ILE A 581 8.92 -47.55 -20.37
CA ILE A 581 9.34 -46.14 -20.30
C ILE A 581 8.20 -45.32 -19.74
N VAL A 582 8.47 -44.54 -18.70
CA VAL A 582 7.57 -43.50 -18.22
C VAL A 582 7.79 -42.25 -19.09
N TRP A 583 6.72 -41.72 -19.59
CA TRP A 583 6.72 -40.52 -20.45
C TRP A 583 5.88 -39.40 -19.83
N GLY A 584 6.54 -38.38 -19.28
CA GLY A 584 5.93 -37.16 -18.78
C GLY A 584 5.90 -36.07 -19.85
N ARG A 585 4.78 -35.35 -19.94
CA ARG A 585 4.57 -34.27 -20.89
C ARG A 585 3.82 -33.14 -20.23
N SER A 586 4.27 -31.91 -20.42
CA SER A 586 3.60 -30.73 -19.89
C SER A 586 3.48 -29.61 -20.91
N PRO A 587 2.36 -28.86 -20.89
CA PRO A 587 2.22 -27.57 -21.57
C PRO A 587 3.11 -26.55 -20.89
N VAL A 588 3.14 -25.33 -21.44
CA VAL A 588 3.66 -24.14 -20.75
C VAL A 588 2.51 -23.25 -20.33
N ARG A 589 2.79 -22.12 -19.70
CA ARG A 589 1.77 -21.22 -19.19
C ARG A 589 1.99 -19.77 -19.63
N ILE A 590 0.90 -19.01 -19.76
CA ILE A 590 0.92 -17.54 -19.81
C ILE A 590 0.22 -17.05 -18.55
N ASP A 591 0.90 -16.22 -17.75
CA ASP A 591 0.27 -15.47 -16.65
C ASP A 591 -0.44 -14.23 -17.24
N LEU A 592 -1.72 -14.12 -17.00
CA LEU A 592 -2.56 -13.05 -17.55
C LEU A 592 -2.65 -11.86 -16.59
N ALA A 593 -2.78 -12.12 -15.29
CA ALA A 593 -2.80 -11.12 -14.23
C ALA A 593 -2.33 -11.72 -12.89
N GLY A 594 -1.85 -10.88 -12.00
CA GLY A 594 -1.49 -11.24 -10.63
C GLY A 594 -0.14 -11.91 -10.45
N GLY A 595 0.65 -12.07 -11.50
CA GLY A 595 2.03 -12.56 -11.40
C GLY A 595 2.83 -11.71 -10.40
N TRP A 596 3.83 -12.33 -9.74
CA TRP A 596 4.59 -11.84 -8.58
C TRP A 596 3.86 -11.93 -7.23
N THR A 597 2.51 -11.90 -7.17
CA THR A 597 1.80 -12.08 -5.91
C THR A 597 1.94 -13.50 -5.33
N ASP A 598 2.33 -14.45 -6.16
CA ASP A 598 2.65 -15.85 -5.84
C ASP A 598 4.07 -16.05 -5.30
N THR A 599 4.91 -15.00 -5.35
CA THR A 599 6.33 -15.11 -5.04
C THR A 599 6.60 -14.87 -3.54
N PRO A 600 7.33 -15.81 -2.85
CA PRO A 600 7.80 -15.57 -1.49
C PRO A 600 8.79 -14.38 -1.43
N PRO A 601 8.74 -13.55 -0.39
CA PRO A 601 7.94 -13.69 0.83
C PRO A 601 6.52 -13.11 0.77
N TYR A 602 6.13 -12.39 -0.29
CA TYR A 602 4.83 -11.73 -0.36
C TYR A 602 3.67 -12.70 -0.12
N CYS A 603 3.62 -13.81 -0.85
CA CYS A 603 2.56 -14.81 -0.69
C CYS A 603 2.52 -15.42 0.72
N LEU A 604 3.64 -15.41 1.46
CA LEU A 604 3.70 -15.98 2.82
C LEU A 604 3.01 -15.12 3.87
N PHE A 605 2.85 -13.81 3.63
CA PHE A 605 2.16 -12.93 4.57
C PHE A 605 0.88 -12.28 4.03
N ALA A 606 0.62 -12.36 2.73
CA ALA A 606 -0.55 -11.76 2.09
C ALA A 606 -1.38 -12.76 1.27
N GLY A 607 -0.85 -13.96 0.99
CA GLY A 607 -1.41 -14.84 -0.03
C GLY A 607 -1.27 -14.28 -1.44
N GLY A 608 -1.50 -15.08 -2.45
CA GLY A 608 -1.39 -14.71 -3.86
C GLY A 608 -2.65 -15.00 -4.67
N ASN A 609 -2.90 -14.21 -5.72
CA ASN A 609 -3.93 -14.43 -6.73
C ASN A 609 -3.30 -14.34 -8.11
N VAL A 610 -3.40 -15.39 -8.93
CA VAL A 610 -2.87 -15.40 -10.31
C VAL A 610 -3.89 -16.01 -11.25
N VAL A 611 -4.22 -15.28 -12.31
CA VAL A 611 -4.96 -15.83 -13.47
C VAL A 611 -3.95 -16.25 -14.51
N ASN A 612 -3.97 -17.54 -14.90
CA ASN A 612 -3.12 -18.02 -15.95
C ASN A 612 -3.82 -19.03 -16.86
N VAL A 613 -3.21 -19.27 -18.03
CA VAL A 613 -3.67 -20.22 -19.03
C VAL A 613 -2.56 -21.20 -19.40
N ALA A 614 -2.88 -22.49 -19.42
CA ALA A 614 -1.99 -23.53 -19.91
C ALA A 614 -2.11 -23.64 -21.43
N ILE A 615 -0.98 -23.59 -22.14
CA ILE A 615 -0.93 -23.62 -23.61
C ILE A 615 0.04 -24.68 -24.13
N GLU A 616 -0.31 -25.27 -25.26
CA GLU A 616 0.56 -26.09 -26.09
C GLU A 616 1.14 -25.26 -27.24
N LEU A 617 2.32 -25.59 -27.67
CA LEU A 617 3.01 -24.88 -28.75
C LEU A 617 3.09 -25.78 -29.97
N ASN A 618 2.69 -25.25 -31.14
CA ASN A 618 2.69 -25.99 -32.38
C ASN A 618 1.95 -27.37 -32.29
N GLY A 619 0.85 -27.37 -31.50
CA GLY A 619 0.00 -28.54 -31.29
C GLY A 619 0.56 -29.63 -30.38
N GLN A 620 1.64 -29.37 -29.65
CA GLN A 620 2.30 -30.33 -28.77
C GLN A 620 2.68 -29.73 -27.42
N PRO A 621 2.65 -30.52 -26.31
CA PRO A 621 3.29 -30.14 -25.05
C PRO A 621 4.82 -30.04 -25.26
N PRO A 622 5.40 -28.84 -25.05
CA PRO A 622 6.80 -28.60 -25.41
C PRO A 622 7.81 -29.15 -24.41
N LEU A 623 7.38 -29.56 -23.21
CA LEU A 623 8.25 -30.10 -22.16
C LEU A 623 8.01 -31.60 -22.01
N GLN A 624 9.04 -32.40 -22.17
CA GLN A 624 8.93 -33.87 -22.14
C GLN A 624 10.05 -34.48 -21.32
N VAL A 625 9.72 -35.55 -20.59
CA VAL A 625 10.64 -36.31 -19.74
C VAL A 625 10.40 -37.78 -19.98
N TYR A 626 11.47 -38.53 -20.20
CA TYR A 626 11.44 -39.97 -20.34
C TYR A 626 12.28 -40.63 -19.23
N ILE A 627 11.71 -41.60 -18.52
CA ILE A 627 12.43 -42.35 -17.50
C ILE A 627 12.33 -43.84 -17.79
N LYS A 628 13.46 -44.53 -17.80
CA LYS A 628 13.52 -45.97 -17.99
C LYS A 628 14.49 -46.63 -16.99
N PRO A 629 14.30 -47.93 -16.66
CA PRO A 629 15.27 -48.69 -15.86
C PRO A 629 16.61 -48.78 -16.57
N SER A 630 17.72 -48.77 -15.78
CA SER A 630 19.08 -49.08 -16.23
C SER A 630 19.58 -50.36 -15.56
N LYS A 631 20.30 -51.17 -16.33
CA LYS A 631 20.90 -52.40 -15.77
C LYS A 631 22.03 -52.11 -14.78
N GLU A 632 22.77 -51.04 -14.99
CA GLU A 632 23.81 -50.60 -14.06
C GLU A 632 23.20 -49.79 -12.91
N PRO A 633 23.66 -49.95 -11.66
CA PRO A 633 23.14 -49.28 -10.49
C PRO A 633 23.70 -47.85 -10.38
N LEU A 634 23.33 -47.02 -11.36
CA LEU A 634 23.73 -45.62 -11.48
C LEU A 634 22.60 -44.82 -12.10
N ILE A 635 22.71 -43.51 -12.05
CA ILE A 635 21.74 -42.56 -12.63
C ILE A 635 22.35 -41.92 -13.87
N ILE A 636 21.69 -42.06 -15.00
CA ILE A 636 22.09 -41.42 -16.25
C ILE A 636 21.13 -40.25 -16.54
N LEU A 637 21.67 -39.08 -16.71
CA LEU A 637 20.93 -37.87 -17.05
C LEU A 637 21.28 -37.43 -18.48
N ARG A 638 20.28 -37.20 -19.33
CA ARG A 638 20.45 -36.75 -20.72
C ARG A 638 19.56 -35.55 -20.99
N SER A 639 20.02 -34.60 -21.80
CA SER A 639 19.24 -33.52 -22.37
C SER A 639 19.36 -33.56 -23.89
N ILE A 640 18.23 -33.72 -24.58
CA ILE A 640 18.21 -33.81 -26.03
C ILE A 640 18.49 -32.41 -26.65
N ASP A 641 17.83 -31.40 -26.13
CA ASP A 641 17.92 -30.01 -26.60
C ASP A 641 19.32 -29.39 -26.35
N LEU A 642 20.02 -29.81 -25.29
CA LEU A 642 21.37 -29.31 -24.98
C LEU A 642 22.48 -30.25 -25.47
N GLY A 643 22.14 -31.45 -25.95
CA GLY A 643 23.13 -32.46 -26.36
C GLY A 643 24.06 -32.89 -25.23
N ALA A 644 23.62 -32.82 -23.97
CA ALA A 644 24.41 -33.06 -22.77
C ALA A 644 24.05 -34.41 -22.13
N MET A 645 25.05 -35.02 -21.46
CA MET A 645 24.88 -36.23 -20.67
C MET A 645 25.76 -36.19 -19.42
N GLU A 646 25.24 -36.70 -18.30
CA GLU A 646 25.94 -36.82 -17.04
C GLU A 646 25.59 -38.16 -16.38
N VAL A 647 26.56 -38.77 -15.69
CA VAL A 647 26.36 -40.00 -14.92
C VAL A 647 26.62 -39.71 -13.44
N VAL A 648 25.63 -40.01 -12.60
CA VAL A 648 25.68 -39.78 -11.14
C VAL A 648 25.84 -41.15 -10.45
N ARG A 649 26.90 -41.30 -9.64
CA ARG A 649 27.26 -42.53 -8.95
C ARG A 649 27.21 -42.39 -7.44
N THR A 650 27.35 -41.18 -6.92
CA THR A 650 27.45 -40.94 -5.48
C THR A 650 26.43 -39.92 -5.01
N TRP A 651 26.19 -39.86 -3.72
CA TRP A 651 25.32 -38.85 -3.11
C TRP A 651 25.89 -37.43 -3.23
N GLU A 652 27.22 -37.28 -3.22
CA GLU A 652 27.91 -36.00 -3.42
C GLU A 652 27.67 -35.47 -4.83
N GLU A 653 27.78 -36.34 -5.85
CA GLU A 653 27.47 -35.97 -7.23
C GLU A 653 25.98 -35.64 -7.39
N LEU A 654 25.07 -36.33 -6.69
CA LEU A 654 23.65 -36.04 -6.69
C LEU A 654 23.34 -34.72 -5.97
N ALA A 655 24.01 -34.45 -4.83
CA ALA A 655 23.82 -33.24 -4.04
C ALA A 655 24.38 -31.97 -4.70
N ASP A 656 25.26 -32.12 -5.73
CA ASP A 656 25.84 -31.01 -6.47
C ASP A 656 24.88 -30.40 -7.51
N PHE A 657 23.59 -30.25 -7.13
CA PHE A 657 22.56 -29.62 -7.99
C PHE A 657 22.64 -28.08 -8.04
N ARG A 658 23.47 -27.45 -7.21
CA ARG A 658 23.69 -25.99 -7.23
C ARG A 658 24.83 -25.54 -8.13
N LYS A 659 25.48 -26.45 -8.82
CA LYS A 659 26.59 -26.12 -9.71
C LYS A 659 26.11 -25.20 -10.84
N VAL A 660 26.68 -23.99 -10.87
CA VAL A 660 26.32 -22.97 -11.86
C VAL A 660 26.62 -23.49 -13.27
N GLY A 661 25.63 -23.38 -14.17
CA GLY A 661 25.74 -23.82 -15.55
C GLY A 661 25.53 -25.34 -15.79
N SER A 662 25.19 -26.10 -14.76
CA SER A 662 24.84 -27.52 -14.94
C SER A 662 23.46 -27.67 -15.62
N PRO A 663 23.34 -28.39 -16.73
CA PRO A 663 22.04 -28.65 -17.36
C PRO A 663 21.18 -29.62 -16.56
N PHE A 664 21.75 -30.26 -15.53
CA PHE A 664 21.10 -31.33 -14.76
C PHE A 664 20.76 -30.95 -13.31
N SER A 665 20.80 -29.66 -12.97
CA SER A 665 20.41 -29.19 -11.62
C SER A 665 18.98 -29.59 -11.25
N ILE A 666 18.02 -29.45 -12.18
CA ILE A 666 16.62 -29.83 -11.98
C ILE A 666 16.42 -31.31 -11.69
N PRO A 667 16.85 -32.27 -12.55
CA PRO A 667 16.66 -33.69 -12.27
C PRO A 667 17.42 -34.17 -11.05
N LYS A 668 18.61 -33.64 -10.72
CA LYS A 668 19.35 -33.97 -9.48
C LYS A 668 18.56 -33.50 -8.24
N ALA A 669 18.03 -32.26 -8.22
CA ALA A 669 17.23 -31.78 -7.10
C ALA A 669 15.90 -32.55 -6.97
N ALA A 670 15.26 -32.92 -8.09
CA ALA A 670 14.03 -33.71 -8.11
C ALA A 670 14.27 -35.14 -7.53
N LEU A 671 15.34 -35.80 -7.95
CA LEU A 671 15.76 -37.12 -7.41
C LEU A 671 16.07 -37.02 -5.91
N SER A 672 16.71 -35.91 -5.50
CA SER A 672 16.99 -35.66 -4.09
C SER A 672 15.70 -35.64 -3.26
N LEU A 673 14.70 -34.85 -3.69
CA LEU A 673 13.39 -34.72 -3.04
C LEU A 673 12.58 -36.05 -3.11
N ALA A 674 12.82 -36.86 -4.12
CA ALA A 674 12.19 -38.19 -4.25
C ALA A 674 12.77 -39.25 -3.31
N GLY A 675 13.73 -38.88 -2.46
CA GLY A 675 14.30 -39.76 -1.45
C GLY A 675 15.60 -40.45 -1.86
N PHE A 676 16.26 -40.03 -2.96
CA PHE A 676 17.58 -40.58 -3.34
C PHE A 676 18.74 -39.94 -2.58
N LEU A 677 18.52 -38.86 -1.82
CA LEU A 677 19.49 -38.36 -0.84
C LEU A 677 19.09 -38.75 0.59
N PRO A 678 20.04 -39.09 1.49
CA PRO A 678 19.75 -39.45 2.88
C PRO A 678 18.89 -38.44 3.64
N ARG A 679 19.05 -37.14 3.35
CA ARG A 679 18.26 -36.07 3.97
C ARG A 679 16.75 -36.22 3.75
N PHE A 680 16.34 -36.75 2.59
CA PHE A 680 14.94 -36.90 2.19
C PHE A 680 14.49 -38.38 2.16
N SER A 681 15.34 -39.32 2.47
CA SER A 681 15.06 -40.76 2.47
C SER A 681 14.47 -41.21 3.79
N ALA A 682 13.43 -42.05 3.71
CA ALA A 682 12.90 -42.79 4.86
C ALA A 682 13.77 -44.01 5.23
N ASP A 683 14.55 -44.50 4.27
CA ASP A 683 15.38 -45.67 4.41
C ASP A 683 16.86 -45.27 4.59
N CYS A 684 17.65 -46.13 5.22
CA CYS A 684 19.08 -45.95 5.44
C CYS A 684 19.89 -46.92 4.58
N TYR A 685 20.79 -46.34 3.77
CA TYR A 685 21.74 -47.08 2.93
C TYR A 685 23.17 -46.58 3.17
N ALA A 686 24.17 -47.37 2.82
CA ALA A 686 25.58 -46.97 2.95
C ALA A 686 26.08 -46.12 1.76
N SER A 687 25.42 -46.22 0.60
CA SER A 687 25.76 -45.47 -0.61
C SER A 687 24.57 -45.36 -1.56
N LEU A 688 24.64 -44.44 -2.55
CA LEU A 688 23.66 -44.35 -3.62
C LEU A 688 23.58 -45.66 -4.42
N GLU A 689 24.71 -46.29 -4.69
CA GLU A 689 24.78 -47.59 -5.37
C GLU A 689 24.01 -48.67 -4.61
N GLU A 690 24.17 -48.75 -3.29
CA GLU A 690 23.42 -49.67 -2.45
C GLU A 690 21.92 -49.39 -2.48
N GLN A 691 21.54 -48.12 -2.41
CA GLN A 691 20.15 -47.69 -2.50
C GLN A 691 19.51 -48.10 -3.83
N LEU A 692 20.22 -47.90 -4.95
CA LEU A 692 19.76 -48.30 -6.28
C LEU A 692 19.63 -49.83 -6.38
N LYS A 693 20.61 -50.61 -5.87
CA LYS A 693 20.60 -52.09 -5.91
C LYS A 693 19.54 -52.71 -4.99
N LYS A 694 19.47 -52.29 -3.74
CA LYS A 694 18.63 -52.90 -2.71
C LYS A 694 17.25 -52.22 -2.57
N GLY A 695 17.19 -50.90 -2.69
CA GLY A 695 15.96 -50.13 -2.54
C GLY A 695 15.12 -50.08 -3.82
N LEU A 696 15.73 -49.68 -4.93
CA LEU A 696 15.05 -49.56 -6.22
C LEU A 696 15.10 -50.85 -7.04
N GLY A 697 16.16 -51.61 -6.94
CA GLY A 697 16.39 -52.86 -7.71
C GLY A 697 17.02 -52.64 -9.09
N CYS A 698 17.32 -51.45 -9.51
CA CYS A 698 17.94 -51.06 -10.77
C CYS A 698 18.53 -49.66 -10.70
N GLY A 699 19.33 -49.27 -11.71
CA GLY A 699 19.59 -47.85 -11.97
C GLY A 699 18.46 -47.22 -12.77
N LEU A 700 18.60 -45.97 -13.09
CA LEU A 700 17.61 -45.25 -13.91
C LEU A 700 18.28 -44.29 -14.91
N GLU A 701 17.63 -44.13 -16.07
CA GLU A 701 18.00 -43.11 -17.06
C GLU A 701 16.86 -42.12 -17.23
N ILE A 702 17.17 -40.81 -17.05
CA ILE A 702 16.25 -39.71 -17.25
C ILE A 702 16.71 -38.92 -18.48
N THR A 703 15.82 -38.80 -19.46
CA THR A 703 16.05 -37.99 -20.67
C THR A 703 15.09 -36.83 -20.69
N LEU A 704 15.62 -35.63 -20.84
CA LEU A 704 14.89 -34.36 -20.89
C LEU A 704 14.81 -33.83 -22.31
N LEU A 705 13.67 -33.23 -22.65
CA LEU A 705 13.47 -32.44 -23.86
C LEU A 705 12.68 -31.17 -23.53
N ALA A 706 13.30 -30.02 -23.69
CA ALA A 706 12.63 -28.73 -23.68
C ALA A 706 12.61 -28.16 -25.11
N ALA A 707 11.52 -28.38 -25.85
CA ALA A 707 11.35 -27.88 -27.22
C ALA A 707 10.97 -26.37 -27.23
N ILE A 708 11.65 -25.61 -26.39
CA ILE A 708 11.39 -24.18 -26.19
C ILE A 708 12.69 -23.51 -25.68
N PRO A 709 13.04 -22.32 -26.17
CA PRO A 709 14.26 -21.64 -25.75
C PRO A 709 14.31 -21.38 -24.22
N ALA A 710 15.48 -21.49 -23.64
CA ALA A 710 15.71 -21.09 -22.24
C ALA A 710 15.44 -19.59 -22.08
N GLY A 711 14.90 -19.19 -20.92
CA GLY A 711 14.53 -17.80 -20.66
C GLY A 711 13.30 -17.34 -21.46
N SER A 712 12.44 -18.26 -21.82
CA SER A 712 11.24 -18.02 -22.64
C SER A 712 10.16 -17.15 -21.96
N GLY A 713 10.17 -17.06 -20.63
CA GLY A 713 9.12 -16.39 -19.86
C GLY A 713 7.84 -17.21 -19.66
N LEU A 714 7.76 -18.43 -20.22
CA LEU A 714 6.58 -19.29 -20.18
C LEU A 714 6.59 -20.33 -19.02
N GLY A 715 7.39 -20.12 -17.97
CA GLY A 715 7.50 -21.03 -16.83
C GLY A 715 8.27 -22.32 -17.10
N THR A 716 9.11 -22.34 -18.12
CA THR A 716 9.78 -23.54 -18.65
C THR A 716 10.53 -24.33 -17.58
N SER A 717 11.32 -23.66 -16.74
CA SER A 717 12.17 -24.30 -15.72
C SER A 717 11.32 -25.02 -14.66
N SER A 718 10.36 -24.31 -14.09
CA SER A 718 9.50 -24.82 -13.01
C SER A 718 8.56 -25.92 -13.52
N ILE A 719 8.02 -25.76 -14.74
CA ILE A 719 7.15 -26.78 -15.31
C ILE A 719 7.94 -28.03 -15.72
N LEU A 720 9.17 -27.88 -16.23
CA LEU A 720 10.06 -29.02 -16.46
C LEU A 720 10.37 -29.74 -15.16
N ALA A 721 10.66 -29.02 -14.07
CA ALA A 721 10.87 -29.60 -12.76
C ALA A 721 9.64 -30.38 -12.26
N ALA A 722 8.44 -29.83 -12.45
CA ALA A 722 7.19 -30.53 -12.15
C ALA A 722 7.00 -31.80 -13.00
N THR A 723 7.37 -31.75 -14.29
CA THR A 723 7.29 -32.90 -15.21
C THR A 723 8.26 -33.99 -14.78
N VAL A 724 9.48 -33.63 -14.36
CA VAL A 724 10.47 -34.57 -13.82
C VAL A 724 9.96 -35.20 -12.54
N LEU A 725 9.46 -34.39 -11.56
CA LEU A 725 8.91 -34.91 -10.29
C LEU A 725 7.72 -35.83 -10.52
N GLY A 726 6.79 -35.48 -11.40
CA GLY A 726 5.66 -36.33 -11.75
C GLY A 726 6.08 -37.65 -12.38
N SER A 727 7.06 -37.61 -13.29
CA SER A 727 7.61 -38.82 -13.95
C SER A 727 8.36 -39.69 -12.96
N ILE A 728 9.15 -39.14 -12.05
CA ILE A 728 9.83 -39.86 -10.97
C ILE A 728 8.80 -40.46 -9.99
N SER A 729 7.76 -39.71 -9.65
CA SER A 729 6.71 -40.22 -8.76
C SER A 729 6.04 -41.48 -9.32
N ASP A 730 5.72 -41.48 -10.62
CA ASP A 730 5.14 -42.66 -11.30
C ASP A 730 6.16 -43.80 -11.39
N PHE A 731 7.39 -43.51 -11.81
CA PHE A 731 8.46 -44.51 -11.94
C PHE A 731 8.81 -45.17 -10.58
N CYS A 732 8.85 -44.41 -9.51
CA CYS A 732 9.23 -44.81 -8.16
C CYS A 732 8.05 -45.16 -7.24
N GLY A 733 6.81 -45.13 -7.72
CA GLY A 733 5.64 -45.47 -6.93
C GLY A 733 5.38 -44.56 -5.73
N LEU A 734 5.72 -43.29 -5.82
CA LEU A 734 5.59 -42.34 -4.71
C LEU A 734 4.15 -41.81 -4.50
N GLY A 735 3.27 -41.96 -5.50
CA GLY A 735 1.86 -41.64 -5.38
C GLY A 735 1.53 -40.15 -5.27
N TRP A 736 2.38 -39.26 -5.76
CA TRP A 736 2.16 -37.84 -5.69
C TRP A 736 1.06 -37.40 -6.68
N ASP A 737 0.07 -36.70 -6.16
CA ASP A 737 -0.94 -36.03 -6.99
C ASP A 737 -0.41 -34.70 -7.57
N LYS A 738 -1.22 -34.03 -8.40
CA LYS A 738 -0.83 -32.78 -9.06
C LYS A 738 -0.54 -31.66 -8.05
N ALA A 739 -1.24 -31.60 -6.92
CA ALA A 739 -1.02 -30.59 -5.89
C ALA A 739 0.31 -30.86 -5.17
N MET A 740 0.60 -32.11 -4.82
CA MET A 740 1.88 -32.49 -4.21
C MET A 740 3.05 -32.25 -5.16
N ILE A 741 2.93 -32.53 -6.46
CA ILE A 741 3.94 -32.22 -7.46
C ILE A 741 4.20 -30.72 -7.53
N GLY A 742 3.15 -29.90 -7.56
CA GLY A 742 3.29 -28.45 -7.58
C GLY A 742 4.00 -27.89 -6.34
N ASN A 743 3.63 -28.37 -5.15
CA ASN A 743 4.26 -27.97 -3.88
C ASN A 743 5.73 -28.40 -3.79
N ARG A 744 6.06 -29.63 -4.21
CA ARG A 744 7.46 -30.09 -4.26
C ARG A 744 8.28 -29.36 -5.29
N THR A 745 7.66 -28.90 -6.38
CA THR A 745 8.33 -28.04 -7.35
C THR A 745 8.68 -26.68 -6.74
N LEU A 746 7.78 -26.09 -5.96
CA LEU A 746 8.08 -24.85 -5.24
C LEU A 746 9.30 -25.00 -4.32
N VAL A 747 9.39 -26.12 -3.58
CA VAL A 747 10.55 -26.44 -2.74
C VAL A 747 11.80 -26.66 -3.58
N LEU A 748 11.70 -27.34 -4.70
CA LEU A 748 12.81 -27.56 -5.64
C LEU A 748 13.37 -26.23 -6.15
N GLU A 749 12.50 -25.28 -6.53
CA GLU A 749 12.90 -23.93 -6.95
C GLU A 749 13.65 -23.18 -5.82
N GLN A 750 13.21 -23.31 -4.58
CA GLN A 750 13.93 -22.74 -3.43
C GLN A 750 15.30 -23.39 -3.21
N LEU A 751 15.45 -24.68 -3.50
CA LEU A 751 16.76 -25.35 -3.41
C LEU A 751 17.74 -24.87 -4.48
N LEU A 752 17.26 -24.52 -5.67
CA LEU A 752 18.08 -24.15 -6.82
C LEU A 752 18.31 -22.63 -6.95
N THR A 753 17.32 -21.81 -6.59
CA THR A 753 17.30 -20.38 -6.89
C THR A 753 17.05 -19.52 -5.65
N THR A 754 17.01 -18.20 -5.84
CA THR A 754 16.70 -17.23 -4.80
C THR A 754 15.20 -17.05 -4.55
N GLY A 755 14.33 -17.84 -5.17
CA GLY A 755 12.93 -17.86 -4.84
C GLY A 755 11.95 -17.58 -5.97
N GLY A 756 11.64 -18.57 -6.79
CA GLY A 756 10.48 -18.53 -7.69
C GLY A 756 9.16 -18.65 -6.94
N GLY A 757 8.05 -18.22 -7.57
CA GLY A 757 6.69 -18.40 -7.07
C GLY A 757 6.09 -19.76 -7.44
N TRP A 758 4.83 -19.97 -7.09
CA TRP A 758 4.12 -21.22 -7.38
C TRP A 758 3.32 -21.21 -8.69
N GLN A 759 3.13 -20.05 -9.34
CA GLN A 759 2.26 -19.93 -10.51
C GLN A 759 2.74 -20.76 -11.71
N ASP A 760 4.04 -20.91 -11.90
CA ASP A 760 4.61 -21.54 -13.06
C ASP A 760 4.26 -23.02 -13.13
N GLN A 761 4.65 -23.76 -12.08
CA GLN A 761 4.39 -25.20 -12.01
C GLN A 761 2.89 -25.52 -11.96
N PHE A 762 2.10 -24.80 -11.15
CA PHE A 762 0.66 -25.02 -11.13
C PHE A 762 -0.01 -24.59 -12.44
N GLY A 763 0.53 -23.58 -13.12
CA GLY A 763 0.09 -23.16 -14.45
C GLY A 763 0.22 -24.25 -15.51
N GLY A 764 1.32 -25.00 -15.50
CA GLY A 764 1.58 -26.10 -16.44
C GLY A 764 1.09 -27.46 -16.00
N VAL A 765 1.12 -27.77 -14.69
CA VAL A 765 0.60 -29.04 -14.14
C VAL A 765 -0.92 -29.13 -14.31
N LEU A 766 -1.63 -28.04 -14.12
CA LEU A 766 -3.07 -27.94 -14.26
C LEU A 766 -3.45 -27.42 -15.65
N HIS A 767 -4.54 -27.92 -16.22
CA HIS A 767 -5.01 -27.58 -17.56
C HIS A 767 -5.78 -26.25 -17.61
N GLY A 768 -6.05 -25.77 -18.80
CA GLY A 768 -7.05 -24.75 -19.08
C GLY A 768 -6.74 -23.35 -18.55
N LEU A 769 -7.77 -22.54 -18.53
CA LEU A 769 -7.80 -21.19 -17.98
C LEU A 769 -8.29 -21.23 -16.54
N LYS A 770 -7.57 -20.58 -15.63
CA LYS A 770 -7.83 -20.73 -14.19
C LYS A 770 -7.32 -19.56 -13.35
N LEU A 771 -8.00 -19.30 -12.23
CA LEU A 771 -7.53 -18.49 -11.12
C LEU A 771 -6.93 -19.42 -10.06
N LEU A 772 -5.71 -19.12 -9.65
CA LEU A 772 -5.00 -19.76 -8.55
C LEU A 772 -4.92 -18.80 -7.37
N GLN A 773 -5.28 -19.25 -6.17
CA GLN A 773 -5.29 -18.42 -4.96
C GLN A 773 -4.67 -19.16 -3.78
N THR A 774 -3.81 -18.47 -3.01
CA THR A 774 -3.30 -18.98 -1.74
C THR A 774 -3.68 -18.09 -0.57
N SER A 775 -3.73 -18.68 0.62
CA SER A 775 -3.71 -17.95 1.88
C SER A 775 -2.27 -17.66 2.31
N ASP A 776 -2.11 -16.80 3.32
CA ASP A 776 -0.84 -16.57 4.01
C ASP A 776 -0.31 -17.84 4.70
N GLY A 777 0.98 -17.89 4.97
CA GLY A 777 1.69 -18.98 5.63
C GLY A 777 2.72 -19.68 4.73
N PHE A 778 3.60 -20.47 5.34
CA PHE A 778 4.65 -21.22 4.61
C PHE A 778 4.09 -22.39 3.78
N ASN A 779 2.90 -22.89 4.13
CA ASN A 779 2.23 -23.93 3.36
C ASN A 779 1.42 -23.31 2.22
N GLN A 780 2.07 -23.12 1.08
CA GLN A 780 1.46 -22.54 -0.13
C GLN A 780 0.77 -23.64 -0.95
N ASN A 781 -0.52 -23.83 -0.72
CA ASN A 781 -1.34 -24.79 -1.46
C ASN A 781 -2.43 -24.05 -2.25
N PRO A 782 -2.21 -23.75 -3.55
CA PRO A 782 -3.16 -22.97 -4.34
C PRO A 782 -4.51 -23.65 -4.51
N GLN A 783 -5.56 -22.94 -4.16
CA GLN A 783 -6.92 -23.30 -4.55
C GLN A 783 -7.13 -22.92 -6.01
N VAL A 784 -7.80 -23.79 -6.76
CA VAL A 784 -7.99 -23.63 -8.20
C VAL A 784 -9.47 -23.34 -8.50
N ARG A 785 -9.72 -22.28 -9.28
CA ARG A 785 -11.02 -21.99 -9.87
C ARG A 785 -10.87 -21.98 -11.39
N TRP A 786 -11.41 -22.99 -12.07
CA TRP A 786 -11.43 -23.01 -13.53
C TRP A 786 -12.39 -21.97 -14.06
N LEU A 787 -11.99 -21.34 -15.16
CA LEU A 787 -12.68 -20.26 -15.84
C LEU A 787 -13.25 -20.75 -17.17
N PRO A 788 -14.31 -20.10 -17.68
CA PRO A 788 -14.80 -20.36 -19.03
C PRO A 788 -13.70 -20.16 -20.07
N GLU A 789 -13.57 -21.11 -20.98
CA GLU A 789 -12.55 -21.10 -22.02
C GLU A 789 -12.99 -20.37 -23.31
N TYR A 790 -14.21 -19.84 -23.33
CA TYR A 790 -14.85 -19.23 -24.50
C TYR A 790 -13.93 -18.21 -25.22
N LEU A 791 -13.33 -17.28 -24.47
CA LEU A 791 -12.44 -16.26 -25.05
C LEU A 791 -11.21 -16.83 -25.77
N PHE A 792 -10.83 -18.10 -25.51
CA PHE A 792 -9.70 -18.79 -26.13
C PHE A 792 -10.10 -19.83 -27.18
N THR A 793 -11.34 -20.27 -27.19
CA THR A 793 -11.82 -21.39 -28.03
C THR A 793 -12.82 -20.98 -29.10
N ASP A 794 -13.47 -19.82 -28.94
CA ASP A 794 -14.34 -19.29 -29.99
C ASP A 794 -13.51 -18.96 -31.24
N PRO A 795 -13.94 -19.40 -32.44
CA PRO A 795 -13.19 -19.17 -33.69
C PRO A 795 -12.89 -17.71 -33.99
N GLU A 796 -13.75 -16.78 -33.61
CA GLU A 796 -13.55 -15.34 -33.78
C GLU A 796 -12.39 -14.84 -32.94
N TYR A 797 -12.34 -15.24 -31.66
CA TYR A 797 -11.32 -14.78 -30.71
C TYR A 797 -10.02 -15.58 -30.78
N GLN A 798 -10.08 -16.86 -31.12
CA GLN A 798 -8.92 -17.74 -31.16
C GLN A 798 -7.80 -17.19 -32.05
N SER A 799 -8.15 -16.62 -33.19
CA SER A 799 -7.19 -16.01 -34.11
C SER A 799 -6.55 -14.73 -33.60
N CYS A 800 -7.20 -14.06 -32.61
CA CYS A 800 -6.74 -12.80 -32.04
C CYS A 800 -5.67 -12.99 -30.97
N HIS A 801 -5.47 -14.21 -30.44
CA HIS A 801 -4.36 -14.53 -29.55
C HIS A 801 -3.09 -14.80 -30.37
N ILE A 802 -2.05 -14.01 -30.12
CA ILE A 802 -0.80 -14.09 -30.89
C ILE A 802 0.36 -14.28 -29.90
N LEU A 803 1.21 -15.25 -30.18
CA LEU A 803 2.42 -15.52 -29.43
C LEU A 803 3.64 -15.32 -30.34
N TYR A 804 4.56 -14.44 -29.96
CA TYR A 804 5.74 -14.10 -30.73
C TYR A 804 7.01 -14.30 -29.89
N TYR A 805 7.90 -15.15 -30.35
CA TYR A 805 9.22 -15.25 -29.74
C TYR A 805 10.07 -14.07 -30.20
N THR A 806 10.52 -13.25 -29.28
CA THR A 806 11.28 -12.03 -29.60
C THR A 806 12.73 -12.29 -30.01
N GLY A 807 13.23 -13.52 -29.80
CA GLY A 807 14.64 -13.84 -30.04
C GLY A 807 15.61 -13.17 -29.04
N ILE A 808 15.07 -12.54 -27.97
CA ILE A 808 15.82 -11.85 -26.94
C ILE A 808 15.77 -12.73 -25.68
N THR A 809 16.94 -13.11 -25.19
CA THR A 809 17.08 -13.86 -23.94
C THR A 809 17.76 -12.99 -22.90
N ARG A 810 17.15 -12.86 -21.74
CA ARG A 810 17.72 -12.15 -20.60
C ARG A 810 17.79 -13.08 -19.38
N VAL A 811 18.76 -12.83 -18.51
CA VAL A 811 18.85 -13.53 -17.24
C VAL A 811 17.81 -12.92 -16.29
N ALA A 812 16.68 -13.61 -16.14
CA ALA A 812 15.59 -13.20 -15.23
C ALA A 812 16.01 -13.11 -13.74
N LYS A 813 17.15 -13.67 -13.37
CA LYS A 813 17.63 -13.79 -11.99
C LYS A 813 17.82 -12.43 -11.29
N SER A 814 18.33 -11.41 -11.98
CA SER A 814 18.57 -10.09 -11.37
C SER A 814 17.27 -9.34 -11.06
N ILE A 815 16.26 -9.47 -11.93
CA ILE A 815 14.94 -8.86 -11.74
C ILE A 815 14.25 -9.50 -10.54
N LEU A 816 14.23 -10.84 -10.50
CA LEU A 816 13.65 -11.59 -9.38
C LEU A 816 14.29 -11.21 -8.04
N GLU A 817 15.61 -11.12 -7.99
CA GLU A 817 16.34 -10.79 -6.76
C GLU A 817 16.01 -9.38 -6.26
N GLU A 818 15.92 -8.39 -7.12
CA GLU A 818 15.59 -7.00 -6.77
C GLU A 818 14.16 -6.86 -6.24
N ILE A 819 13.20 -7.49 -6.91
CA ILE A 819 11.79 -7.47 -6.47
C ILE A 819 11.65 -8.19 -5.12
N VAL A 820 12.27 -9.35 -4.93
CA VAL A 820 12.22 -10.11 -3.67
C VAL A 820 12.90 -9.33 -2.53
N GLN A 821 13.98 -8.60 -2.78
CA GLN A 821 14.57 -7.70 -1.78
C GLN A 821 13.59 -6.60 -1.37
N GLY A 822 12.86 -6.01 -2.33
CA GLY A 822 11.80 -5.04 -2.05
C GLY A 822 10.70 -5.61 -1.14
N MET A 823 10.32 -6.88 -1.36
CA MET A 823 9.36 -7.59 -0.51
C MET A 823 9.92 -7.84 0.90
N PHE A 824 11.17 -8.29 1.03
CA PHE A 824 11.83 -8.50 2.32
C PHE A 824 11.97 -7.22 3.13
N LEU A 825 12.12 -6.08 2.47
CA LEU A 825 12.21 -4.77 3.10
C LEU A 825 10.83 -4.13 3.36
N ASN A 826 9.72 -4.82 3.08
CA ASN A 826 8.37 -4.26 3.13
C ASN A 826 8.27 -2.89 2.42
N SER A 827 8.98 -2.72 1.31
CA SER A 827 8.98 -1.44 0.58
C SER A 827 7.55 -1.03 0.24
N HIS A 828 7.14 0.14 0.66
CA HIS A 828 5.76 0.63 0.49
C HIS A 828 5.29 0.55 -0.97
N SER A 829 6.13 1.00 -1.91
CA SER A 829 5.81 0.99 -3.34
C SER A 829 5.61 -0.42 -3.89
N HIS A 830 6.47 -1.39 -3.49
CA HIS A 830 6.33 -2.78 -3.90
C HIS A 830 5.08 -3.44 -3.31
N LEU A 831 4.83 -3.27 -2.01
CA LEU A 831 3.68 -3.88 -1.35
C LEU A 831 2.35 -3.32 -1.87
N LYS A 832 2.28 -2.01 -2.11
CA LYS A 832 1.10 -1.37 -2.70
C LYS A 832 0.82 -1.95 -4.09
N LEU A 833 1.82 -1.96 -4.97
CA LEU A 833 1.66 -2.46 -6.33
C LEU A 833 1.30 -3.95 -6.37
N LEU A 834 1.90 -4.78 -5.52
CA LEU A 834 1.55 -6.19 -5.41
C LEU A 834 0.11 -6.40 -4.91
N SER A 835 -0.38 -5.55 -4.00
CA SER A 835 -1.78 -5.57 -3.58
C SER A 835 -2.72 -5.21 -4.75
N GLU A 836 -2.39 -4.18 -5.53
CA GLU A 836 -3.12 -3.80 -6.74
C GLU A 836 -3.11 -4.91 -7.80
N MET A 837 -1.97 -5.60 -7.99
CA MET A 837 -1.86 -6.76 -8.89
C MET A 837 -2.73 -7.94 -8.44
N LYS A 838 -2.82 -8.15 -7.12
CA LYS A 838 -3.66 -9.19 -6.52
C LYS A 838 -5.15 -8.93 -6.75
N GLU A 839 -5.59 -7.68 -6.62
CA GLU A 839 -6.97 -7.25 -6.92
C GLU A 839 -7.26 -7.30 -8.42
N HIS A 840 -6.30 -6.89 -9.24
CA HIS A 840 -6.41 -6.95 -10.70
C HIS A 840 -6.62 -8.39 -11.22
N ALA A 841 -6.04 -9.40 -10.56
CA ALA A 841 -6.31 -10.79 -10.89
C ALA A 841 -7.79 -11.17 -10.69
N LEU A 842 -8.47 -10.60 -9.68
CA LEU A 842 -9.90 -10.81 -9.46
C LEU A 842 -10.75 -10.03 -10.47
N GLU A 843 -10.35 -8.81 -10.82
CA GLU A 843 -11.00 -8.03 -11.88
C GLU A 843 -10.96 -8.77 -13.23
N LEU A 844 -9.80 -9.34 -13.58
CA LEU A 844 -9.68 -10.15 -14.79
C LEU A 844 -10.52 -11.44 -14.72
N PHE A 845 -10.57 -12.08 -13.56
CA PHE A 845 -11.41 -13.24 -13.31
C PHE A 845 -12.89 -12.92 -13.63
N ASP A 846 -13.43 -11.82 -13.14
CA ASP A 846 -14.81 -11.39 -13.37
C ASP A 846 -15.05 -11.09 -14.86
N VAL A 847 -14.16 -10.38 -15.53
CA VAL A 847 -14.25 -10.05 -16.97
C VAL A 847 -14.23 -11.29 -17.86
N ILE A 848 -13.45 -12.32 -17.51
CA ILE A 848 -13.46 -13.60 -18.23
C ILE A 848 -14.81 -14.30 -18.05
N GLN A 849 -15.41 -14.26 -16.88
CA GLN A 849 -16.75 -14.82 -16.64
C GLN A 849 -17.85 -14.06 -17.41
N GLU A 850 -17.72 -12.73 -17.53
CA GLU A 850 -18.62 -11.91 -18.36
C GLU A 850 -18.48 -12.24 -19.87
N GLY A 851 -17.36 -12.84 -20.30
CA GLY A 851 -17.08 -13.13 -21.70
C GLY A 851 -16.74 -11.89 -22.55
N SER A 852 -16.30 -10.78 -21.93
CA SER A 852 -15.97 -9.54 -22.64
C SER A 852 -14.54 -9.56 -23.18
N PHE A 853 -14.37 -9.83 -24.47
CA PHE A 853 -13.04 -9.91 -25.11
C PHE A 853 -12.30 -8.57 -25.13
N GLU A 854 -13.01 -7.46 -25.35
CA GLU A 854 -12.38 -6.13 -25.36
C GLU A 854 -11.85 -5.73 -23.98
N LYS A 855 -12.66 -5.93 -22.93
CA LYS A 855 -12.22 -5.69 -21.55
C LYS A 855 -11.04 -6.59 -21.16
N TYR A 856 -11.10 -7.87 -21.56
CA TYR A 856 -10.02 -8.84 -21.35
C TYR A 856 -8.69 -8.32 -21.90
N GLY A 857 -8.66 -7.88 -23.16
CA GLY A 857 -7.44 -7.34 -23.78
C GLY A 857 -6.90 -6.12 -23.03
N LYS A 858 -7.79 -5.19 -22.64
CA LYS A 858 -7.39 -4.00 -21.84
C LYS A 858 -6.79 -4.38 -20.47
N LEU A 859 -7.33 -5.40 -19.80
CA LEU A 859 -6.79 -5.88 -18.54
C LEU A 859 -5.46 -6.61 -18.69
N VAL A 860 -5.21 -7.29 -19.80
CA VAL A 860 -3.88 -7.83 -20.13
C VAL A 860 -2.87 -6.69 -20.28
N LEU A 861 -3.24 -5.58 -20.90
CA LEU A 861 -2.39 -4.38 -20.98
C LEU A 861 -2.11 -3.78 -19.60
N LYS A 862 -3.12 -3.69 -18.74
CA LYS A 862 -2.96 -3.23 -17.36
C LYS A 862 -1.96 -4.09 -16.58
N SER A 863 -1.98 -5.42 -16.76
CA SER A 863 -0.96 -6.32 -16.17
C SER A 863 0.46 -5.96 -16.66
N TRP A 864 0.62 -5.61 -17.92
CA TRP A 864 1.91 -5.18 -18.47
C TRP A 864 2.40 -3.87 -17.85
N GLU A 865 1.52 -2.89 -17.71
CA GLU A 865 1.86 -1.62 -17.04
C GLU A 865 2.26 -1.83 -15.58
N GLN A 866 1.57 -2.72 -14.85
CA GLN A 866 1.92 -3.08 -13.49
C GLN A 866 3.29 -3.77 -13.40
N ASN A 867 3.61 -4.68 -14.32
CA ASN A 867 4.93 -5.34 -14.36
C ASN A 867 6.06 -4.33 -14.60
N LYS A 868 5.87 -3.38 -15.53
CA LYS A 868 6.83 -2.29 -15.77
C LYS A 868 7.01 -1.36 -14.58
N ALA A 869 5.94 -1.09 -13.84
CA ALA A 869 6.00 -0.27 -12.64
C ALA A 869 6.73 -0.97 -11.49
N LEU A 870 6.66 -2.31 -11.42
CA LEU A 870 7.35 -3.11 -10.41
C LEU A 870 8.87 -3.15 -10.66
N ASP A 871 9.29 -3.31 -11.93
CA ASP A 871 10.69 -3.30 -12.34
C ASP A 871 10.85 -2.77 -13.77
N ALA A 872 11.63 -1.70 -13.91
CA ALA A 872 11.92 -1.08 -15.21
C ALA A 872 12.65 -2.03 -16.19
N GLY A 873 13.40 -3.00 -15.68
CA GLY A 873 14.08 -4.01 -16.48
C GLY A 873 13.17 -5.02 -17.18
N THR A 874 11.90 -5.07 -16.79
CA THR A 874 10.87 -5.91 -17.41
C THR A 874 10.67 -5.61 -18.90
N ASN A 875 10.81 -4.35 -19.31
CA ASN A 875 10.60 -3.90 -20.69
C ASN A 875 11.89 -3.37 -21.34
N PRO A 876 12.69 -4.20 -22.00
CA PRO A 876 13.88 -3.72 -22.70
C PRO A 876 13.50 -2.90 -23.98
N PRO A 877 14.35 -1.95 -24.42
CA PRO A 877 14.08 -1.09 -25.58
C PRO A 877 13.75 -1.84 -26.89
N SER A 878 14.31 -3.03 -27.06
CA SER A 878 14.03 -3.89 -28.22
C SER A 878 12.60 -4.43 -28.23
N VAL A 879 12.02 -4.74 -27.07
CA VAL A 879 10.62 -5.14 -26.93
C VAL A 879 9.70 -3.93 -27.11
N GLU A 880 10.05 -2.78 -26.56
CA GLU A 880 9.30 -1.54 -26.77
C GLU A 880 9.20 -1.16 -28.24
N SER A 881 10.27 -1.39 -29.02
CA SER A 881 10.27 -1.20 -30.48
C SER A 881 9.25 -2.11 -31.19
N ILE A 882 9.08 -3.37 -30.76
CA ILE A 882 8.05 -4.27 -31.30
C ILE A 882 6.67 -3.72 -30.96
N ILE A 883 6.44 -3.40 -29.68
CA ILE A 883 5.16 -2.89 -29.17
C ILE A 883 4.75 -1.64 -29.93
N HIS A 884 5.66 -0.70 -30.16
CA HIS A 884 5.37 0.54 -30.88
C HIS A 884 4.79 0.29 -32.30
N ARG A 885 5.21 -0.77 -32.99
CA ARG A 885 4.74 -1.11 -34.31
C ARG A 885 3.37 -1.78 -34.35
N ILE A 886 2.97 -2.45 -33.26
CA ILE A 886 1.74 -3.27 -33.24
C ILE A 886 0.61 -2.70 -32.35
N LYS A 887 0.91 -1.74 -31.47
CA LYS A 887 -0.02 -1.23 -30.46
C LYS A 887 -1.36 -0.75 -31.02
N ASP A 888 -1.38 -0.18 -32.22
CA ASP A 888 -2.61 0.35 -32.82
C ASP A 888 -3.58 -0.75 -33.24
N TRP A 889 -3.13 -2.00 -33.38
CA TRP A 889 -3.93 -3.18 -33.74
C TRP A 889 -4.20 -4.09 -32.54
N ALA A 890 -3.56 -3.86 -31.37
CA ALA A 890 -3.71 -4.68 -30.18
C ALA A 890 -4.65 -4.02 -29.16
N LEU A 891 -5.47 -4.83 -28.47
CA LEU A 891 -6.16 -4.45 -27.24
C LEU A 891 -5.22 -4.48 -26.03
N GLY A 892 -4.31 -5.45 -26.03
CA GLY A 892 -3.32 -5.61 -24.98
C GLY A 892 -2.18 -6.52 -25.39
N TYR A 893 -1.11 -6.44 -24.63
CA TYR A 893 0.11 -7.23 -24.82
C TYR A 893 0.90 -7.31 -23.53
N LYS A 894 1.71 -8.33 -23.35
CA LYS A 894 2.65 -8.46 -22.24
C LYS A 894 3.74 -9.50 -22.51
N LEU A 895 4.86 -9.37 -21.82
CA LEU A 895 5.81 -10.46 -21.64
C LEU A 895 5.37 -11.31 -20.42
N PRO A 896 5.12 -12.61 -20.57
CA PRO A 896 4.83 -13.50 -19.46
C PRO A 896 6.00 -13.66 -18.49
N GLY A 897 5.69 -13.95 -17.22
CA GLY A 897 6.68 -14.12 -16.16
C GLY A 897 7.38 -12.82 -15.75
N ALA A 898 8.69 -12.88 -15.53
CA ALA A 898 9.49 -11.74 -15.08
C ALA A 898 9.73 -10.69 -16.19
N GLY A 899 9.42 -10.99 -17.44
CA GLY A 899 9.70 -10.12 -18.57
C GLY A 899 11.18 -10.10 -18.98
N GLY A 900 11.61 -8.99 -19.57
CA GLY A 900 13.00 -8.80 -20.02
C GLY A 900 13.36 -9.49 -21.36
N GLY A 901 12.43 -10.20 -21.97
CA GLY A 901 12.60 -10.93 -23.25
C GLY A 901 11.73 -12.20 -23.29
N GLY A 902 12.08 -13.14 -24.16
CA GLY A 902 11.33 -14.37 -24.35
C GLY A 902 10.15 -14.19 -25.29
N TYR A 903 8.97 -14.64 -24.89
CA TYR A 903 7.76 -14.54 -25.68
C TYR A 903 6.97 -13.26 -25.34
N LEU A 904 6.44 -12.62 -26.38
CA LEU A 904 5.47 -11.55 -26.28
C LEU A 904 4.08 -12.12 -26.62
N TYR A 905 3.17 -12.06 -25.66
CA TYR A 905 1.77 -12.40 -25.86
C TYR A 905 0.99 -11.14 -26.19
N MET A 906 0.13 -11.22 -27.23
CA MET A 906 -0.66 -10.12 -27.74
C MET A 906 -2.12 -10.54 -27.93
N VAL A 907 -3.03 -9.61 -27.68
CA VAL A 907 -4.47 -9.73 -27.92
C VAL A 907 -4.85 -8.70 -28.97
N ALA A 908 -5.12 -9.14 -30.19
CA ALA A 908 -5.51 -8.26 -31.29
C ALA A 908 -6.96 -7.79 -31.13
N LYS A 909 -7.31 -6.63 -31.72
CA LYS A 909 -8.66 -6.06 -31.66
C LYS A 909 -9.72 -6.94 -32.31
N ASP A 910 -9.36 -7.57 -33.41
CA ASP A 910 -10.19 -8.42 -34.24
C ASP A 910 -9.30 -9.31 -35.13
N PRO A 911 -9.86 -10.27 -35.92
CA PRO A 911 -9.09 -11.13 -36.80
C PRO A 911 -8.31 -10.40 -37.92
N GLU A 912 -8.79 -9.25 -38.40
CA GLU A 912 -8.07 -8.43 -39.39
C GLU A 912 -6.83 -7.79 -38.75
N ALA A 913 -6.96 -7.19 -37.59
CA ALA A 913 -5.86 -6.64 -36.78
C ALA A 913 -4.82 -7.75 -36.46
N ALA A 914 -5.28 -8.95 -36.11
CA ALA A 914 -4.41 -10.10 -35.90
C ALA A 914 -3.58 -10.48 -37.13
N SER A 915 -4.21 -10.43 -38.30
CA SER A 915 -3.52 -10.69 -39.57
C SER A 915 -2.45 -9.62 -39.87
N ARG A 916 -2.77 -8.34 -39.62
CA ARG A 916 -1.81 -7.22 -39.78
C ARG A 916 -0.61 -7.36 -38.83
N ILE A 917 -0.85 -7.70 -37.56
CA ILE A 917 0.23 -7.94 -36.56
C ILE A 917 1.14 -9.08 -37.03
N ARG A 918 0.57 -10.20 -37.52
CA ARG A 918 1.34 -11.34 -38.03
C ARG A 918 2.16 -10.97 -39.26
N GLN A 919 1.58 -10.23 -40.22
CA GLN A 919 2.27 -9.77 -41.40
C GLN A 919 3.43 -8.84 -41.04
N GLU A 920 3.21 -7.84 -40.17
CA GLU A 920 4.24 -6.89 -39.72
C GLU A 920 5.43 -7.60 -39.06
N LEU A 921 5.16 -8.51 -38.15
CA LEU A 921 6.19 -9.23 -37.40
C LEU A 921 6.94 -10.27 -38.23
N THR A 922 6.31 -10.80 -39.30
CA THR A 922 6.94 -11.73 -40.25
C THR A 922 7.85 -11.00 -41.23
N LEU A 923 7.40 -9.86 -41.74
CA LEU A 923 8.16 -9.08 -42.72
C LEU A 923 9.33 -8.31 -42.11
N HIS A 924 9.18 -7.90 -40.82
CA HIS A 924 10.14 -7.08 -40.10
C HIS A 924 10.53 -7.70 -38.76
N PRO A 925 11.18 -8.88 -38.74
CA PRO A 925 11.62 -9.49 -37.47
C PRO A 925 12.74 -8.63 -36.84
N VAL A 926 12.76 -8.54 -35.52
CA VAL A 926 13.76 -7.74 -34.77
C VAL A 926 15.16 -8.37 -34.77
N ASN A 927 15.23 -9.67 -34.99
CA ASN A 927 16.48 -10.42 -35.15
C ASN A 927 16.20 -11.76 -35.89
N ALA A 928 17.26 -12.48 -36.22
CA ALA A 928 17.17 -13.74 -36.95
C ALA A 928 16.44 -14.88 -36.23
N ASN A 929 16.28 -14.82 -34.92
CA ASN A 929 15.62 -15.84 -34.12
C ASN A 929 14.16 -15.52 -33.82
N ALA A 930 13.73 -14.28 -34.08
CA ALA A 930 12.38 -13.83 -33.79
C ALA A 930 11.37 -14.48 -34.76
N ARG A 931 10.25 -14.99 -34.21
CA ARG A 931 9.25 -15.71 -35.00
C ARG A 931 7.90 -15.79 -34.28
N LEU A 932 6.84 -15.91 -35.08
CA LEU A 932 5.52 -16.30 -34.60
C LEU A 932 5.52 -17.78 -34.17
N VAL A 933 4.79 -18.11 -33.11
CA VAL A 933 4.62 -19.48 -32.65
C VAL A 933 3.12 -19.73 -32.48
N GLU A 934 2.65 -20.84 -33.01
CA GLU A 934 1.27 -21.25 -32.87
C GLU A 934 1.02 -21.68 -31.40
N MET A 935 -0.03 -21.17 -30.81
CA MET A 935 -0.47 -21.55 -29.46
C MET A 935 -1.88 -22.10 -29.49
N SER A 936 -2.13 -23.08 -28.64
CA SER A 936 -3.44 -23.63 -28.38
C SER A 936 -3.65 -23.91 -26.89
N LEU A 937 -4.91 -23.84 -26.44
CA LEU A 937 -5.25 -24.13 -25.06
C LEU A 937 -4.96 -25.59 -24.70
N SER A 938 -4.21 -25.86 -23.65
CA SER A 938 -3.98 -27.22 -23.17
C SER A 938 -5.15 -27.70 -22.34
N LYS A 939 -5.78 -28.80 -22.74
CA LYS A 939 -6.95 -29.41 -22.07
C LYS A 939 -6.56 -30.48 -21.04
N LYS A 940 -5.29 -30.81 -20.90
CA LYS A 940 -4.84 -31.95 -20.04
C LYS A 940 -3.85 -31.53 -18.94
N GLY A 941 -3.03 -30.50 -19.15
CA GLY A 941 -1.94 -30.17 -18.23
C GLY A 941 -0.86 -31.23 -18.24
N LEU A 942 -0.21 -31.47 -17.09
CA LEU A 942 0.76 -32.56 -16.92
C LEU A 942 0.11 -33.92 -17.19
N GLN A 943 0.72 -34.67 -18.08
CA GLN A 943 0.34 -36.06 -18.44
C GLN A 943 1.52 -36.97 -18.17
N ILE A 944 1.26 -38.08 -17.48
CA ILE A 944 2.21 -39.18 -17.29
C ILE A 944 1.60 -40.44 -17.91
N SER A 945 2.36 -41.09 -18.76
CA SER A 945 1.97 -42.32 -19.42
C SER A 945 3.12 -43.30 -19.43
N ARG A 946 2.80 -44.59 -19.62
CA ARG A 946 3.79 -45.69 -19.72
C ARG A 946 3.64 -46.35 -21.10
N SER A 947 4.77 -46.77 -21.68
CA SER A 947 4.78 -47.58 -22.93
C SER A 947 4.34 -49.01 -22.68
#